data_96673987abba678dd722a722f40baba8
#
_entry.id   96673987abba678dd722a722f40baba8
#
_cell.length_a   1.000
_cell.length_b   1.000
_cell.length_c   1.000
_cell.angle_alpha   90.00
_cell.angle_beta   90.00
_cell.angle_gamma   90.00
#
_symmetry.space_group_name_H-M   'P 1'
#
loop_
_entity.id
_entity.type
_entity.pdbx_description
1 polymer ?
#
loop_
_entity_poly.entity_id
_entity_poly.type
_entity_poly.pdbx_seq_one_letter_code
_entity_poly.pdbx_strand_id
1 'polypeptide(L)'
;METKDIDFSKLSPMMKQYFEVKNKYKNHILFYRLGDFYEMFFDDAIIASRELELTLTGRDCGLEERAPMCGVPHHACDVYLKKLIEKGYNVAICEQTMDPAMCKGIVPREVIRVVTPGTLIESSMLDETSNNYICAFYMRAKESALCLADISTGEVHLFEFDGKEMTSSAINELSRFSPAEILINDSFLSNKELSSFIREKLKTSVQLLEENDFSPEIHTEEVLKQFSTNSLESIGVKPDTVAAFAVCGLFAYIHDTQKALVGRFPEIIKHDADPIMTIGFTARRNLELTETLRNKEKKGSLLWVLDHTKTSMGKRMLKSFLEQPLVNPAKIIDRLDAVEQLTMKPVELGELKEILGGVYDLERLMTRVMYKTATPRDLKSLSLTALKLPEIKELLKGFDSKLLANCNNKISILEAISNLVENAIVDEPPVNVKDGNVIKDGFNEQLDGLRNIISGGKGIIDDIAEREREKTGIKNLKIGYNRVFGYYIEVTKSYYDLVPDNYIRKQTLANCERFITDELKVAENTILGASDKIVTLEQEIFAEIRDFAATQLRLVQETATAVAQIDVLCSFATAAVNNNYTKPEIAIDGIIDIKNGRHPVVELMQKDEVFVPNDTYLDLTSNRMAVITGPNMSGKSTYMRQVALITLMAQIGCFVPADYAKISVVDQIFTRIGASDDLTAGQSTFMVEMSEVADIVKHATKNSLVILDEVGRGTSTFDGISIARAVSEYISTNRSMGCKTLFATHYHELISLEKELDGVRNFSVAVKRQGDSIKFLRKIVPGGVDESYGIEVAKLAGLPNKIINRAKELLEQLEAENKKARLAAEQMESDQISFDKISDSIVTDRLRKTNIDEMTDSELRDFVKELLRYV
;
A
#
# COMPACT_ATOMS: atom_id res chain seq x y z
N MET A 1 5.20 33.04 24.78
CA MET A 1 6.60 33.00 25.20
C MET A 1 7.28 32.01 24.27
N GLU A 2 8.14 32.50 23.39
CA GLU A 2 8.90 31.61 22.48
C GLU A 2 10.08 31.00 23.25
N THR A 3 10.45 29.78 22.92
CA THR A 3 11.53 29.03 23.60
C THR A 3 12.90 29.72 23.54
N LYS A 4 13.08 30.72 22.67
CA LYS A 4 14.35 31.45 22.48
C LYS A 4 14.71 32.45 23.60
N ASP A 5 13.74 32.85 24.43
CA ASP A 5 13.89 33.91 25.44
C ASP A 5 13.86 33.39 26.88
N ILE A 6 14.07 32.09 27.11
CA ILE A 6 13.90 31.47 28.42
C ILE A 6 15.19 31.47 29.21
N ASP A 7 15.14 32.05 30.41
CA ASP A 7 16.24 31.96 31.41
C ASP A 7 16.18 30.61 32.15
N PHE A 8 16.96 29.65 31.65
CA PHE A 8 17.02 28.26 32.19
C PHE A 8 17.39 28.20 33.68
N SER A 9 18.07 29.22 34.22
CA SER A 9 18.48 29.23 35.62
C SER A 9 17.29 29.33 36.58
N LYS A 10 16.23 30.03 36.19
CA LYS A 10 15.01 30.30 36.95
C LYS A 10 13.93 29.23 36.82
N LEU A 11 14.06 28.29 35.88
CA LEU A 11 13.09 27.26 35.70
C LEU A 11 12.94 26.33 36.90
N SER A 12 11.71 25.88 37.14
CA SER A 12 11.40 24.83 38.13
C SER A 12 12.18 23.54 37.81
N PRO A 13 12.51 22.71 38.78
CA PRO A 13 13.26 21.49 38.53
C PRO A 13 12.63 20.55 37.52
N MET A 14 11.29 20.46 37.46
CA MET A 14 10.56 19.68 36.48
C MET A 14 10.73 20.25 35.07
N MET A 15 10.69 21.58 34.93
CA MET A 15 10.86 22.22 33.62
C MET A 15 12.31 22.12 33.11
N LYS A 16 13.28 22.08 34.00
CA LYS A 16 14.69 21.79 33.63
C LYS A 16 14.79 20.39 33.01
N GLN A 17 14.21 19.37 33.69
CA GLN A 17 14.16 18.01 33.16
C GLN A 17 13.40 17.94 31.80
N TYR A 18 12.28 18.66 31.65
CA TYR A 18 11.58 18.77 30.38
C TYR A 18 12.48 19.28 29.24
N PHE A 19 13.21 20.37 29.50
CA PHE A 19 14.11 20.94 28.50
C PHE A 19 15.33 20.07 28.20
N GLU A 20 15.87 19.34 29.17
CA GLU A 20 16.93 18.35 28.94
C GLU A 20 16.47 17.27 27.93
N VAL A 21 15.23 16.82 28.05
CA VAL A 21 14.62 15.87 27.09
C VAL A 21 14.32 16.57 25.77
N LYS A 22 13.63 17.72 25.80
CA LYS A 22 13.21 18.44 24.58
C LYS A 22 14.38 18.85 23.69
N ASN A 23 15.51 19.23 24.27
CA ASN A 23 16.70 19.59 23.50
C ASN A 23 17.30 18.45 22.68
N LYS A 24 17.04 17.19 23.06
CA LYS A 24 17.41 16.00 22.27
C LYS A 24 16.42 15.75 21.14
N TYR A 25 15.17 16.19 21.30
CA TYR A 25 14.05 15.94 20.36
C TYR A 25 13.42 17.25 19.86
N LYS A 26 14.26 18.20 19.40
CA LYS A 26 13.84 19.58 19.04
C LYS A 26 12.73 19.63 18.02
N ASN A 27 12.78 18.75 17.01
CA ASN A 27 11.86 18.71 15.88
C ASN A 27 10.61 17.82 16.11
N HIS A 28 10.46 17.26 17.32
CA HIS A 28 9.35 16.37 17.65
C HIS A 28 8.43 17.04 18.69
N ILE A 29 7.15 16.82 18.60
CA ILE A 29 6.22 17.20 19.68
C ILE A 29 6.45 16.25 20.85
N LEU A 30 6.74 16.79 22.05
CA LEU A 30 7.07 15.98 23.21
C LEU A 30 5.81 15.72 24.05
N PHE A 31 5.35 14.47 24.07
CA PHE A 31 4.31 13.98 24.99
C PHE A 31 4.95 13.60 26.30
N TYR A 32 4.93 14.53 27.27
CA TYR A 32 5.62 14.40 28.54
C TYR A 32 4.68 13.88 29.64
N ARG A 33 4.94 12.68 30.17
CA ARG A 33 4.09 12.02 31.16
C ARG A 33 4.04 12.74 32.48
N LEU A 34 2.86 13.16 32.93
CA LEU A 34 2.60 13.77 34.24
C LEU A 34 1.30 13.20 34.82
N GLY A 35 1.43 12.27 35.75
CA GLY A 35 0.29 11.56 36.32
C GLY A 35 -0.46 10.78 35.21
N ASP A 36 -1.76 11.05 35.07
CA ASP A 36 -2.60 10.37 34.10
C ASP A 36 -2.69 11.07 32.73
N PHE A 37 -1.83 12.09 32.50
CA PHE A 37 -1.81 12.87 31.28
C PHE A 37 -0.45 12.84 30.62
N TYR A 38 -0.46 12.98 29.27
CA TYR A 38 0.67 13.50 28.53
C TYR A 38 0.47 15.01 28.37
N GLU A 39 1.37 15.79 28.97
CA GLU A 39 1.35 17.24 28.89
C GLU A 39 2.39 17.73 27.88
N MET A 40 2.02 18.73 27.09
CA MET A 40 2.89 19.43 26.15
C MET A 40 3.07 20.86 26.62
N PHE A 41 4.25 21.43 26.43
CA PHE A 41 4.58 22.76 26.92
C PHE A 41 5.16 23.65 25.81
N PHE A 42 5.09 24.96 26.01
CA PHE A 42 5.63 25.99 25.12
C PHE A 42 5.14 25.84 23.67
N ASP A 43 6.06 25.81 22.70
CA ASP A 43 5.74 25.72 21.26
C ASP A 43 4.97 24.44 20.93
N ASP A 44 5.33 23.32 21.57
CA ASP A 44 4.62 22.04 21.38
C ASP A 44 3.16 22.15 21.83
N ALA A 45 2.88 22.86 22.93
CA ALA A 45 1.54 23.07 23.40
C ALA A 45 0.70 23.97 22.45
N ILE A 46 1.33 24.99 21.88
CA ILE A 46 0.67 25.88 20.92
C ILE A 46 0.30 25.13 19.66
N ILE A 47 1.26 24.33 19.12
CA ILE A 47 1.03 23.49 17.93
C ILE A 47 -0.05 22.45 18.22
N ALA A 48 0.12 21.65 19.28
CA ALA A 48 -0.79 20.57 19.60
C ALA A 48 -2.21 21.09 19.94
N SER A 49 -2.33 22.21 20.65
CA SER A 49 -3.64 22.85 20.95
C SER A 49 -4.38 23.20 19.65
N ARG A 50 -3.68 23.78 18.66
CA ARG A 50 -4.26 24.16 17.38
C ARG A 50 -4.64 22.93 16.54
N GLU A 51 -3.72 21.98 16.43
CA GLU A 51 -3.89 20.81 15.53
C GLU A 51 -4.88 19.77 16.07
N LEU A 52 -5.00 19.67 17.39
CA LEU A 52 -5.86 18.70 18.08
C LEU A 52 -7.14 19.33 18.66
N GLU A 53 -7.32 20.66 18.49
CA GLU A 53 -8.45 21.42 19.05
C GLU A 53 -8.55 21.30 20.57
N LEU A 54 -7.39 21.31 21.26
CA LEU A 54 -7.29 21.23 22.72
C LEU A 54 -7.29 22.62 23.37
N THR A 55 -7.83 22.70 24.58
CA THR A 55 -7.78 23.93 25.37
C THR A 55 -6.35 24.24 25.77
N LEU A 56 -5.83 25.41 25.35
CA LEU A 56 -4.54 25.92 25.79
C LEU A 56 -4.68 26.55 27.18
N THR A 57 -3.90 26.05 28.13
CA THR A 57 -3.85 26.52 29.51
C THR A 57 -2.44 27.01 29.86
N GLY A 58 -2.18 27.35 31.12
CA GLY A 58 -0.86 27.77 31.57
C GLY A 58 -0.43 27.08 32.86
N ARG A 59 0.83 26.63 32.92
CA ARG A 59 1.42 26.00 34.08
C ARG A 59 2.54 26.89 34.67
N ASP A 60 2.65 26.93 35.99
CA ASP A 60 3.75 27.60 36.67
C ASP A 60 5.07 26.88 36.34
N CYS A 61 6.02 27.62 35.82
CA CYS A 61 7.30 27.11 35.36
C CYS A 61 8.49 27.70 36.12
N GLY A 62 8.24 28.58 37.12
CA GLY A 62 9.26 29.32 37.87
C GLY A 62 9.67 30.66 37.24
N LEU A 63 9.02 31.05 36.14
CA LEU A 63 9.14 32.36 35.50
C LEU A 63 7.92 33.26 35.87
N GLU A 64 8.01 34.55 35.57
CA GLU A 64 6.90 35.49 35.83
C GLU A 64 5.64 35.13 34.99
N GLU A 65 5.86 34.67 33.75
CA GLU A 65 4.76 34.19 32.89
C GLU A 65 4.62 32.66 33.01
N ARG A 66 3.37 32.20 32.96
CA ARG A 66 3.07 30.77 32.94
C ARG A 66 3.44 30.15 31.58
N ALA A 67 4.07 28.96 31.59
CA ALA A 67 4.32 28.20 30.37
C ALA A 67 2.99 27.80 29.69
N PRO A 68 2.78 28.11 28.43
CA PRO A 68 1.66 27.54 27.68
C PRO A 68 1.67 26.00 27.81
N MET A 69 0.50 25.42 28.07
CA MET A 69 0.35 23.99 28.31
C MET A 69 -0.97 23.49 27.72
N CYS A 70 -0.95 22.32 27.09
CA CYS A 70 -2.13 21.51 26.86
C CYS A 70 -1.79 20.04 27.17
N GLY A 71 -2.81 19.18 27.29
CA GLY A 71 -2.59 17.79 27.66
C GLY A 71 -3.68 16.87 27.16
N VAL A 72 -3.34 15.60 27.00
CA VAL A 72 -4.24 14.52 26.60
C VAL A 72 -4.17 13.39 27.64
N PRO A 73 -5.31 12.72 27.95
CA PRO A 73 -5.29 11.55 28.83
C PRO A 73 -4.41 10.44 28.24
N HIS A 74 -3.54 9.84 29.05
CA HIS A 74 -2.60 8.84 28.54
C HIS A 74 -3.29 7.61 27.92
N HIS A 75 -4.43 7.20 28.48
CA HIS A 75 -5.20 6.05 27.97
C HIS A 75 -5.90 6.31 26.64
N ALA A 76 -5.99 7.55 26.20
CA ALA A 76 -6.59 7.97 24.94
C ALA A 76 -5.56 8.57 23.94
N CYS A 77 -4.26 8.46 24.25
CA CYS A 77 -3.21 9.13 23.47
C CYS A 77 -3.19 8.73 21.99
N ASP A 78 -3.53 7.47 21.65
CA ASP A 78 -3.49 6.94 20.29
C ASP A 78 -4.34 7.75 19.30
N VAL A 79 -5.51 8.20 19.72
CA VAL A 79 -6.40 9.01 18.87
C VAL A 79 -5.78 10.35 18.52
N TYR A 80 -5.06 10.96 19.48
CA TYR A 80 -4.39 12.24 19.30
C TYR A 80 -3.07 12.09 18.52
N LEU A 81 -2.33 11.02 18.79
CA LEU A 81 -1.13 10.64 18.03
C LEU A 81 -1.45 10.48 16.55
N LYS A 82 -2.48 9.70 16.23
CA LYS A 82 -2.92 9.48 14.85
C LYS A 82 -3.16 10.81 14.12
N LYS A 83 -3.88 11.74 14.73
CA LYS A 83 -4.15 13.06 14.13
C LYS A 83 -2.90 13.88 13.88
N LEU A 84 -1.91 13.84 14.78
CA LEU A 84 -0.66 14.57 14.60
C LEU A 84 0.20 13.95 13.50
N ILE A 85 0.30 12.62 13.47
CA ILE A 85 1.06 11.89 12.46
C ILE A 85 0.46 12.09 11.06
N GLU A 86 -0.88 12.01 10.92
CA GLU A 86 -1.58 12.29 9.65
C GLU A 86 -1.33 13.71 9.12
N LYS A 87 -1.03 14.65 10.03
CA LYS A 87 -0.64 16.04 9.68
C LYS A 87 0.86 16.23 9.48
N GLY A 88 1.66 15.16 9.56
CA GLY A 88 3.10 15.17 9.29
C GLY A 88 3.98 15.56 10.49
N TYR A 89 3.43 15.54 11.72
CA TYR A 89 4.22 15.79 12.93
C TYR A 89 4.77 14.48 13.49
N ASN A 90 6.04 14.50 13.93
CA ASN A 90 6.63 13.40 14.68
C ASN A 90 6.45 13.66 16.19
N VAL A 91 6.19 12.60 16.96
CA VAL A 91 5.89 12.71 18.40
C VAL A 91 6.83 11.83 19.22
N ALA A 92 7.52 12.44 20.19
CA ALA A 92 8.36 11.74 21.17
C ALA A 92 7.54 11.44 22.43
N ILE A 93 7.43 10.17 22.80
CA ILE A 93 6.68 9.72 23.99
C ILE A 93 7.67 9.59 25.15
N CYS A 94 7.49 10.42 26.17
CA CYS A 94 8.33 10.48 27.36
C CYS A 94 7.59 9.92 28.57
N GLU A 95 8.07 8.80 29.10
CA GLU A 95 7.48 8.08 30.25
C GLU A 95 8.33 8.17 31.50
N GLN A 96 7.69 7.90 32.63
CA GLN A 96 8.33 7.77 33.94
C GLN A 96 9.08 6.43 34.01
N THR A 97 10.37 6.47 34.31
CA THR A 97 11.21 5.25 34.38
C THR A 97 11.27 4.63 35.78
N MET A 98 10.66 5.30 36.77
CA MET A 98 10.58 4.80 38.16
C MET A 98 9.17 5.06 38.73
N ASP A 99 8.73 4.20 39.64
CA ASP A 99 7.48 4.39 40.38
C ASP A 99 7.58 5.69 41.24
N PRO A 100 6.62 6.62 41.12
CA PRO A 100 6.57 7.83 41.93
C PRO A 100 6.60 7.55 43.46
N ALA A 101 6.08 6.42 43.90
CA ALA A 101 6.03 6.01 45.29
C ALA A 101 7.43 5.63 45.85
N MET A 102 8.38 5.22 45.00
CA MET A 102 9.74 4.83 45.38
C MET A 102 10.77 5.96 45.20
N CYS A 103 10.38 7.07 44.60
CA CYS A 103 11.30 8.14 44.22
C CYS A 103 11.33 9.28 45.29
N LYS A 104 12.51 9.56 45.84
CA LYS A 104 12.72 10.77 46.67
C LYS A 104 13.09 11.95 45.77
N GLY A 105 12.12 12.75 45.34
CA GLY A 105 12.35 13.91 44.48
C GLY A 105 11.55 13.86 43.18
N ILE A 106 12.16 14.39 42.09
CA ILE A 106 11.53 14.36 40.74
C ILE A 106 11.70 12.99 40.12
N VAL A 107 10.60 12.38 39.73
CA VAL A 107 10.62 11.09 39.02
C VAL A 107 11.40 11.25 37.73
N PRO A 108 12.43 10.41 37.45
CA PRO A 108 13.14 10.42 36.16
C PRO A 108 12.20 10.08 35.01
N ARG A 109 12.40 10.73 33.84
CA ARG A 109 11.62 10.52 32.63
C ARG A 109 12.54 10.42 31.45
N GLU A 110 12.26 9.50 30.57
CA GLU A 110 13.00 9.27 29.34
C GLU A 110 12.04 9.07 28.18
N VAL A 111 12.50 9.43 26.97
CA VAL A 111 11.79 9.09 25.75
C VAL A 111 11.95 7.60 25.51
N ILE A 112 10.84 6.88 25.61
CA ILE A 112 10.79 5.45 25.38
C ILE A 112 10.57 5.10 23.91
N ARG A 113 10.03 6.05 23.13
CA ARG A 113 9.71 5.86 21.74
C ARG A 113 9.46 7.18 21.03
N VAL A 114 9.84 7.24 19.73
CA VAL A 114 9.42 8.29 18.80
C VAL A 114 8.44 7.69 17.80
N VAL A 115 7.29 8.31 17.65
CA VAL A 115 6.25 7.90 16.68
C VAL A 115 6.37 8.79 15.46
N THR A 116 6.55 8.16 14.29
CA THR A 116 6.64 8.81 12.98
C THR A 116 5.67 8.11 12.00
N PRO A 117 5.40 8.64 10.81
CA PRO A 117 4.50 8.00 9.85
C PRO A 117 4.88 6.56 9.52
N GLY A 118 6.19 6.25 9.41
CA GLY A 118 6.71 4.93 9.05
C GLY A 118 6.90 3.99 10.22
N THR A 119 6.81 4.47 11.47
CA THR A 119 7.09 3.66 12.68
C THR A 119 5.85 3.32 13.51
N LEU A 120 4.67 3.38 12.91
CA LEU A 120 3.40 3.00 13.56
C LEU A 120 3.31 1.48 13.77
N ILE A 121 2.88 1.07 14.97
CA ILE A 121 2.66 -0.35 15.32
C ILE A 121 1.26 -0.61 15.91
N GLU A 122 0.57 0.43 16.37
CA GLU A 122 -0.77 0.33 16.96
C GLU A 122 -1.81 0.05 15.86
N SER A 123 -2.59 -1.02 16.04
CA SER A 123 -3.65 -1.40 15.09
C SER A 123 -4.72 -0.31 14.93
N SER A 124 -4.96 0.52 15.96
CA SER A 124 -5.90 1.65 15.92
C SER A 124 -5.48 2.76 14.94
N MET A 125 -4.17 2.86 14.64
CA MET A 125 -3.60 3.87 13.75
C MET A 125 -3.33 3.36 12.34
N LEU A 126 -3.16 2.04 12.17
CA LEU A 126 -2.84 1.40 10.90
C LEU A 126 -4.09 1.05 10.09
N ASP A 127 -3.97 1.11 8.76
CA ASP A 127 -4.95 0.51 7.86
C ASP A 127 -4.76 -1.02 7.86
N GLU A 128 -5.85 -1.77 8.08
CA GLU A 128 -5.83 -3.23 8.08
C GLU A 128 -5.55 -3.82 6.68
N THR A 129 -5.83 -3.05 5.64
CA THR A 129 -5.78 -3.50 4.24
C THR A 129 -4.45 -3.19 3.55
N SER A 130 -3.55 -2.45 4.19
CA SER A 130 -2.28 -2.03 3.62
C SER A 130 -1.12 -2.17 4.59
N ASN A 131 0.07 -2.35 4.04
CA ASN A 131 1.33 -2.27 4.75
C ASN A 131 1.69 -0.82 5.03
N ASN A 132 2.50 -0.60 6.07
CA ASN A 132 3.01 0.72 6.46
C ASN A 132 4.53 0.74 6.35
N TYR A 133 5.04 0.94 5.15
CA TYR A 133 6.47 0.89 4.90
C TYR A 133 7.19 2.17 5.32
N ILE A 134 8.33 2.00 5.99
CA ILE A 134 9.40 2.97 6.09
C ILE A 134 10.53 2.56 5.15
N CYS A 135 11.18 3.52 4.55
CA CYS A 135 12.18 3.29 3.51
C CYS A 135 13.46 4.05 3.81
N ALA A 136 14.62 3.41 3.67
CA ALA A 136 15.91 4.08 3.56
C ALA A 136 16.40 3.99 2.12
N PHE A 137 16.62 5.16 1.50
CA PHE A 137 17.15 5.27 0.15
C PHE A 137 18.55 5.89 0.22
N TYR A 138 19.56 5.05 0.00
CA TYR A 138 20.94 5.48 -0.04
C TYR A 138 21.44 5.57 -1.47
N MET A 139 22.02 6.71 -1.84
CA MET A 139 22.55 6.97 -3.16
C MET A 139 24.02 7.34 -3.09
N ARG A 140 24.84 6.73 -3.97
CA ARG A 140 26.25 7.05 -4.13
C ARG A 140 26.63 7.01 -5.61
N ALA A 141 26.92 8.17 -6.20
CA ALA A 141 27.29 8.36 -7.61
C ALA A 141 26.28 7.72 -8.59
N LYS A 142 26.55 6.53 -9.13
CA LYS A 142 25.73 5.82 -10.12
C LYS A 142 25.05 4.58 -9.58
N GLU A 143 25.14 4.35 -8.29
CA GLU A 143 24.58 3.21 -7.59
C GLU A 143 23.65 3.71 -6.50
N SER A 144 22.57 3.01 -6.25
CA SER A 144 21.68 3.28 -5.14
C SER A 144 21.04 2.01 -4.61
N ALA A 145 20.59 2.04 -3.37
CA ALA A 145 19.83 0.96 -2.79
C ALA A 145 18.63 1.51 -2.03
N LEU A 146 17.57 0.74 -2.07
CA LEU A 146 16.30 0.98 -1.42
C LEU A 146 16.04 -0.17 -0.45
N CYS A 147 16.05 0.12 0.85
CA CYS A 147 15.64 -0.83 1.87
C CYS A 147 14.32 -0.37 2.48
N LEU A 148 13.29 -1.22 2.42
CA LEU A 148 11.97 -0.94 2.99
C LEU A 148 11.67 -1.93 4.11
N ALA A 149 11.04 -1.46 5.18
CA ALA A 149 10.51 -2.33 6.22
C ALA A 149 9.10 -1.92 6.62
N ASP A 150 8.23 -2.89 6.83
CA ASP A 150 6.99 -2.70 7.57
C ASP A 150 7.20 -3.22 9.00
N ILE A 151 7.32 -2.28 9.93
CA ILE A 151 7.56 -2.60 11.34
C ILE A 151 6.39 -3.37 11.94
N SER A 152 5.17 -3.18 11.43
CA SER A 152 3.95 -3.81 11.95
C SER A 152 3.79 -5.27 11.54
N THR A 153 4.40 -5.70 10.44
CA THR A 153 4.34 -7.08 9.92
C THR A 153 5.68 -7.83 10.04
N GLY A 154 6.80 -7.08 10.10
CA GLY A 154 8.15 -7.62 10.10
C GLY A 154 8.69 -7.95 8.71
N GLU A 155 8.06 -7.46 7.64
CA GLU A 155 8.57 -7.58 6.27
C GLU A 155 9.72 -6.61 6.01
N VAL A 156 10.76 -7.08 5.31
CA VAL A 156 11.89 -6.26 4.85
C VAL A 156 12.20 -6.58 3.39
N HIS A 157 12.27 -5.54 2.55
CA HIS A 157 12.61 -5.65 1.13
C HIS A 157 13.87 -4.85 0.82
N LEU A 158 14.71 -5.38 -0.06
CA LEU A 158 15.95 -4.74 -0.50
C LEU A 158 16.06 -4.76 -2.02
N PHE A 159 16.35 -3.60 -2.59
CA PHE A 159 16.58 -3.36 -4.02
C PHE A 159 17.91 -2.68 -4.20
N GLU A 160 18.64 -3.11 -5.21
CA GLU A 160 19.87 -2.47 -5.66
C GLU A 160 19.67 -1.96 -7.09
N PHE A 161 20.08 -0.74 -7.38
CA PHE A 161 19.94 -0.12 -8.68
C PHE A 161 21.28 0.46 -9.14
N ASP A 162 21.59 0.24 -10.41
CA ASP A 162 22.79 0.75 -11.04
C ASP A 162 22.55 1.30 -12.45
N GLY A 163 23.54 1.97 -13.01
CA GLY A 163 23.56 2.41 -14.39
C GLY A 163 22.58 3.51 -14.76
N LYS A 164 22.14 3.52 -16.02
CA LYS A 164 21.32 4.60 -16.60
C LYS A 164 19.85 4.55 -16.18
N GLU A 165 19.36 3.37 -15.80
CA GLU A 165 17.96 3.13 -15.45
C GLU A 165 17.69 3.21 -13.94
N MET A 166 18.72 3.52 -13.15
CA MET A 166 18.64 3.62 -11.68
C MET A 166 17.46 4.47 -11.22
N THR A 167 17.30 5.68 -11.81
CA THR A 167 16.24 6.62 -11.41
C THR A 167 14.84 6.09 -11.73
N SER A 168 14.62 5.58 -12.94
CA SER A 168 13.31 5.05 -13.35
C SER A 168 12.93 3.79 -12.58
N SER A 169 13.87 2.89 -12.33
CA SER A 169 13.65 1.69 -11.51
C SER A 169 13.31 2.04 -10.06
N ALA A 170 14.05 2.98 -9.46
CA ALA A 170 13.77 3.46 -8.11
C ALA A 170 12.38 4.13 -8.01
N ILE A 171 11.98 4.94 -9.00
CA ILE A 171 10.65 5.54 -9.07
C ILE A 171 9.55 4.46 -9.10
N ASN A 172 9.75 3.40 -9.89
CA ASN A 172 8.80 2.31 -9.98
C ASN A 172 8.60 1.60 -8.63
N GLU A 173 9.71 1.31 -7.91
CA GLU A 173 9.63 0.66 -6.60
C GLU A 173 9.06 1.57 -5.52
N LEU A 174 9.49 2.82 -5.44
CA LEU A 174 8.90 3.80 -4.54
C LEU A 174 7.39 3.98 -4.78
N SER A 175 6.99 3.99 -6.05
CA SER A 175 5.58 4.02 -6.43
C SER A 175 4.82 2.78 -6.00
N ARG A 176 5.44 1.60 -6.11
CA ARG A 176 4.85 0.30 -5.76
C ARG A 176 4.60 0.18 -4.27
N PHE A 177 5.61 0.46 -3.46
CA PHE A 177 5.51 0.32 -2.02
C PHE A 177 4.85 1.52 -1.35
N SER A 178 4.85 2.68 -1.99
CA SER A 178 4.27 3.94 -1.48
C SER A 178 4.59 4.15 0.01
N PRO A 179 5.89 4.21 0.39
CA PRO A 179 6.28 4.26 1.80
C PRO A 179 5.70 5.49 2.49
N ALA A 180 5.30 5.34 3.75
CA ALA A 180 4.80 6.42 4.57
C ALA A 180 5.90 7.40 4.98
N GLU A 181 7.15 6.94 5.00
CA GLU A 181 8.32 7.73 5.37
C GLU A 181 9.55 7.28 4.59
N ILE A 182 10.37 8.24 4.13
CA ILE A 182 11.59 7.99 3.37
C ILE A 182 12.77 8.69 4.03
N LEU A 183 13.81 7.92 4.35
CA LEU A 183 15.09 8.37 4.87
C LEU A 183 16.07 8.50 3.70
N ILE A 184 16.71 9.65 3.55
CA ILE A 184 17.60 9.94 2.43
C ILE A 184 18.95 10.48 2.92
N ASN A 185 20.01 10.26 2.13
CA ASN A 185 21.29 10.93 2.32
C ASN A 185 21.44 12.17 1.44
N ASP A 186 22.47 13.00 1.66
CA ASP A 186 22.71 14.24 0.92
C ASP A 186 22.80 14.03 -0.60
N SER A 187 23.40 12.93 -1.05
CA SER A 187 23.59 12.62 -2.47
C SER A 187 22.26 12.47 -3.21
N PHE A 188 21.19 12.04 -2.52
CA PHE A 188 19.85 11.93 -3.08
C PHE A 188 19.31 13.27 -3.57
N LEU A 189 19.55 14.36 -2.86
CA LEU A 189 19.07 15.72 -3.19
C LEU A 189 19.59 16.22 -4.55
N SER A 190 20.68 15.65 -5.04
CA SER A 190 21.24 15.97 -6.36
C SER A 190 20.38 15.43 -7.51
N ASN A 191 19.57 14.38 -7.28
CA ASN A 191 18.66 13.79 -8.26
C ASN A 191 17.32 14.54 -8.26
N LYS A 192 17.19 15.50 -9.18
CA LYS A 192 15.99 16.35 -9.28
C LYS A 192 14.73 15.57 -9.65
N GLU A 193 14.85 14.52 -10.45
CA GLU A 193 13.71 13.72 -10.91
C GLU A 193 13.10 12.91 -9.76
N LEU A 194 13.92 12.19 -8.97
CA LEU A 194 13.47 11.49 -7.76
C LEU A 194 12.88 12.45 -6.72
N SER A 195 13.56 13.57 -6.48
CA SER A 195 13.10 14.58 -5.51
C SER A 195 11.74 15.18 -5.91
N SER A 196 11.55 15.46 -7.20
CA SER A 196 10.26 15.97 -7.72
C SER A 196 9.18 14.90 -7.62
N PHE A 197 9.48 13.64 -7.96
CA PHE A 197 8.54 12.54 -7.88
C PHE A 197 8.02 12.33 -6.45
N ILE A 198 8.91 12.30 -5.46
CA ILE A 198 8.50 12.12 -4.06
C ILE A 198 7.64 13.28 -3.58
N ARG A 199 8.06 14.52 -3.86
CA ARG A 199 7.35 15.71 -3.40
C ARG A 199 5.97 15.88 -4.05
N GLU A 200 5.87 15.64 -5.36
CA GLU A 200 4.69 16.00 -6.17
C GLU A 200 3.72 14.83 -6.32
N LYS A 201 4.23 13.62 -6.42
CA LYS A 201 3.42 12.42 -6.70
C LYS A 201 3.17 11.56 -5.47
N LEU A 202 4.20 11.20 -4.71
CA LEU A 202 4.03 10.39 -3.50
C LEU A 202 3.51 11.20 -2.32
N LYS A 203 3.99 12.45 -2.15
CA LYS A 203 3.65 13.34 -1.02
C LYS A 203 3.96 12.69 0.35
N THR A 204 5.03 11.92 0.40
CA THR A 204 5.49 11.16 1.56
C THR A 204 6.38 12.02 2.44
N SER A 205 6.41 11.72 3.74
CA SER A 205 7.35 12.33 4.69
C SER A 205 8.78 11.96 4.33
N VAL A 206 9.68 12.95 4.26
CA VAL A 206 11.09 12.75 3.93
C VAL A 206 11.95 13.26 5.08
N GLN A 207 12.92 12.44 5.51
CA GLN A 207 13.92 12.83 6.49
C GLN A 207 15.33 12.73 5.89
N LEU A 208 16.08 13.79 6.01
CA LEU A 208 17.49 13.81 5.66
C LEU A 208 18.30 13.32 6.86
N LEU A 209 19.07 12.25 6.70
CA LEU A 209 19.97 11.69 7.68
C LEU A 209 21.43 12.05 7.34
N GLU A 210 22.28 12.08 8.35
CA GLU A 210 23.73 12.27 8.18
C GLU A 210 24.36 11.01 7.59
N GLU A 211 25.52 11.15 6.94
CA GLU A 211 26.23 10.01 6.33
C GLU A 211 26.63 8.96 7.38
N ASN A 212 26.92 9.38 8.61
CA ASN A 212 27.23 8.49 9.72
C ASN A 212 26.05 7.58 10.11
N ASP A 213 24.81 8.04 9.94
CA ASP A 213 23.61 7.26 10.25
C ASP A 213 23.44 6.07 9.29
N PHE A 214 24.00 6.15 8.09
CA PHE A 214 24.03 5.06 7.12
C PHE A 214 25.27 4.16 7.23
N SER A 215 26.27 4.51 8.04
CA SER A 215 27.58 3.83 8.05
C SER A 215 27.51 2.39 8.55
N PRO A 216 27.88 1.38 7.72
CA PRO A 216 27.99 0.00 8.18
C PRO A 216 29.01 -0.20 9.29
N GLU A 217 30.09 0.60 9.34
CA GLU A 217 31.12 0.52 10.38
C GLU A 217 30.53 0.81 11.77
N ILE A 218 29.50 1.66 11.84
CA ILE A 218 28.86 2.06 13.09
C ILE A 218 27.70 1.13 13.43
N HIS A 219 26.81 0.81 12.46
CA HIS A 219 25.48 0.24 12.72
C HIS A 219 25.32 -1.25 12.39
N THR A 220 26.38 -1.92 11.89
CA THR A 220 26.29 -3.36 11.56
C THR A 220 25.88 -4.21 12.77
N GLU A 221 26.40 -3.91 13.97
CA GLU A 221 26.07 -4.70 15.18
C GLU A 221 24.58 -4.61 15.51
N GLU A 222 23.95 -3.45 15.32
CA GLU A 222 22.52 -3.26 15.52
C GLU A 222 21.68 -4.06 14.52
N VAL A 223 22.08 -4.05 13.25
CA VAL A 223 21.43 -4.86 12.20
C VAL A 223 21.52 -6.35 12.54
N LEU A 224 22.69 -6.85 12.91
CA LEU A 224 22.91 -8.26 13.23
C LEU A 224 22.05 -8.70 14.42
N LYS A 225 21.90 -7.86 15.43
CA LYS A 225 20.97 -8.10 16.56
C LYS A 225 19.51 -8.20 16.11
N GLN A 226 19.07 -7.38 15.14
CA GLN A 226 17.69 -7.39 14.63
C GLN A 226 17.34 -8.69 13.90
N PHE A 227 18.29 -9.27 13.17
CA PHE A 227 18.11 -10.52 12.44
C PHE A 227 18.60 -11.75 13.21
N SER A 228 19.09 -11.59 14.44
CA SER A 228 19.67 -12.68 15.26
C SER A 228 20.73 -13.47 14.51
N THR A 229 21.64 -12.77 13.83
CA THR A 229 22.67 -13.35 12.95
C THR A 229 24.07 -12.81 13.30
N ASN A 230 25.11 -13.42 12.72
CA ASN A 230 26.50 -13.08 13.03
C ASN A 230 27.22 -12.32 11.89
N SER A 231 26.61 -12.20 10.71
CA SER A 231 27.20 -11.43 9.60
C SER A 231 26.14 -10.90 8.64
N LEU A 232 26.46 -9.79 7.92
CA LEU A 232 25.59 -9.21 6.90
C LEU A 232 25.40 -10.18 5.73
N GLU A 233 26.41 -10.98 5.37
CA GLU A 233 26.31 -11.95 4.29
C GLU A 233 25.25 -13.02 4.59
N SER A 234 25.02 -13.38 5.85
CA SER A 234 24.00 -14.37 6.23
C SER A 234 22.56 -13.88 5.98
N ILE A 235 22.36 -12.56 5.93
CA ILE A 235 21.10 -11.94 5.50
C ILE A 235 21.13 -11.49 4.03
N GLY A 236 22.17 -11.95 3.30
CA GLY A 236 22.32 -11.70 1.88
C GLY A 236 22.87 -10.31 1.53
N VAL A 237 23.37 -9.52 2.47
CA VAL A 237 23.91 -8.17 2.24
C VAL A 237 25.45 -8.23 2.20
N LYS A 238 26.05 -7.73 1.13
CA LYS A 238 27.53 -7.63 1.04
C LYS A 238 27.99 -6.38 1.77
N PRO A 239 29.01 -6.48 2.65
CA PRO A 239 29.65 -5.30 3.25
C PRO A 239 30.16 -4.31 2.18
N ASP A 240 30.24 -3.04 2.51
CA ASP A 240 30.75 -1.95 1.65
C ASP A 240 29.95 -1.67 0.37
N THR A 241 28.76 -2.27 0.20
CA THR A 241 27.83 -1.97 -0.90
C THR A 241 26.80 -0.92 -0.49
N VAL A 242 26.23 -0.22 -1.49
CA VAL A 242 25.10 0.70 -1.25
C VAL A 242 23.93 0.03 -0.51
N ALA A 243 23.77 -1.28 -0.69
CA ALA A 243 22.78 -2.09 0.03
C ALA A 243 23.07 -2.12 1.54
N ALA A 244 24.35 -2.31 1.94
CA ALA A 244 24.71 -2.31 3.35
C ALA A 244 24.44 -0.94 3.99
N PHE A 245 24.74 0.16 3.30
CA PHE A 245 24.42 1.50 3.78
C PHE A 245 22.90 1.70 3.94
N ALA A 246 22.09 1.35 2.95
CA ALA A 246 20.64 1.48 3.05
C ALA A 246 20.05 0.64 4.21
N VAL A 247 20.51 -0.60 4.38
CA VAL A 247 20.09 -1.47 5.50
C VAL A 247 20.50 -0.87 6.84
N CYS A 248 21.76 -0.45 6.99
CA CYS A 248 22.24 0.15 8.22
C CYS A 248 21.48 1.44 8.57
N GLY A 249 21.27 2.33 7.61
CA GLY A 249 20.51 3.57 7.83
C GLY A 249 19.06 3.31 8.26
N LEU A 250 18.40 2.33 7.66
CA LEU A 250 17.04 1.96 8.05
C LEU A 250 16.99 1.44 9.48
N PHE A 251 17.85 0.48 9.82
CA PHE A 251 17.80 -0.17 11.14
C PHE A 251 18.37 0.69 12.26
N ALA A 252 19.34 1.59 11.98
CA ALA A 252 19.76 2.62 12.91
C ALA A 252 18.60 3.55 13.27
N TYR A 253 17.86 4.03 12.29
CA TYR A 253 16.69 4.88 12.52
C TYR A 253 15.56 4.15 13.28
N ILE A 254 15.28 2.90 12.94
CA ILE A 254 14.31 2.07 13.67
C ILE A 254 14.76 1.88 15.13
N HIS A 255 16.05 1.62 15.37
CA HIS A 255 16.60 1.48 16.70
C HIS A 255 16.45 2.78 17.50
N ASP A 256 16.81 3.92 16.92
CA ASP A 256 16.73 5.22 17.59
C ASP A 256 15.31 5.66 17.92
N THR A 257 14.38 5.32 17.04
CA THR A 257 12.97 5.68 17.24
C THR A 257 12.23 4.73 18.18
N GLN A 258 12.53 3.42 18.15
CA GLN A 258 11.79 2.41 18.91
C GLN A 258 12.49 1.94 20.19
N LYS A 259 13.79 2.18 20.36
CA LYS A 259 14.65 1.93 21.55
C LYS A 259 14.60 0.54 22.22
N ALA A 260 13.77 -0.35 21.79
CA ALA A 260 13.48 -1.62 22.47
C ALA A 260 13.48 -2.85 21.54
N LEU A 261 14.42 -2.93 20.55
CA LEU A 261 14.30 -3.91 19.48
C LEU A 261 15.48 -4.86 19.37
N VAL A 262 15.22 -6.16 19.53
CA VAL A 262 16.18 -7.23 19.22
C VAL A 262 15.44 -8.42 18.60
N GLY A 263 15.95 -8.92 17.45
CA GLY A 263 15.55 -10.22 16.89
C GLY A 263 14.15 -10.32 16.29
N ARG A 264 13.69 -9.32 15.51
CA ARG A 264 12.29 -9.22 15.07
C ARG A 264 12.02 -9.46 13.60
N PHE A 265 13.04 -9.30 12.78
CA PHE A 265 12.91 -9.48 11.35
C PHE A 265 13.46 -10.85 10.97
N PRO A 266 12.67 -11.70 10.27
CA PRO A 266 13.10 -13.07 9.96
C PRO A 266 14.17 -13.10 8.87
N GLU A 267 14.00 -12.29 7.84
CA GLU A 267 14.86 -12.28 6.65
C GLU A 267 14.70 -10.97 5.85
N ILE A 268 15.64 -10.73 4.94
CA ILE A 268 15.54 -9.66 3.94
C ILE A 268 15.12 -10.30 2.61
N ILE A 269 13.99 -9.87 2.06
CA ILE A 269 13.53 -10.29 0.75
C ILE A 269 14.28 -9.49 -0.31
N LYS A 270 15.22 -10.16 -1.01
CA LYS A 270 15.92 -9.61 -2.16
C LYS A 270 15.14 -9.83 -3.43
N HIS A 271 15.03 -8.79 -4.24
CA HIS A 271 14.27 -8.82 -5.50
C HIS A 271 15.11 -9.11 -6.76
N ASP A 272 16.30 -9.73 -6.60
CA ASP A 272 17.22 -10.04 -7.70
C ASP A 272 16.89 -11.35 -8.43
N ALA A 273 16.17 -12.28 -7.80
CA ALA A 273 16.09 -13.68 -8.24
C ALA A 273 14.88 -14.05 -9.09
N ASP A 274 13.72 -13.39 -8.91
CA ASP A 274 12.48 -13.70 -9.61
C ASP A 274 11.94 -12.44 -10.31
N PRO A 275 12.07 -12.36 -11.64
CA PRO A 275 11.50 -11.22 -12.35
C PRO A 275 9.98 -11.17 -12.17
N ILE A 276 9.47 -10.02 -11.81
CA ILE A 276 8.04 -9.70 -11.76
C ILE A 276 7.69 -8.82 -12.95
N MET A 277 6.42 -8.84 -13.37
CA MET A 277 5.94 -7.93 -14.40
C MET A 277 6.00 -6.49 -13.88
N THR A 278 6.73 -5.64 -14.59
CA THR A 278 6.82 -4.23 -14.23
C THR A 278 5.54 -3.49 -14.60
N ILE A 279 4.96 -2.81 -13.63
CA ILE A 279 3.82 -1.91 -13.84
C ILE A 279 4.23 -0.54 -13.32
N GLY A 280 4.55 0.37 -14.23
CA GLY A 280 4.94 1.74 -13.88
C GLY A 280 3.81 2.51 -13.17
N PHE A 281 4.15 3.60 -12.49
CA PHE A 281 3.18 4.45 -11.78
C PHE A 281 1.99 4.86 -12.64
N THR A 282 2.26 5.29 -13.88
CA THR A 282 1.23 5.69 -14.84
C THR A 282 0.29 4.54 -15.19
N ALA A 283 0.82 3.34 -15.43
CA ALA A 283 0.02 2.17 -15.78
C ALA A 283 -0.87 1.71 -14.61
N ARG A 284 -0.36 1.66 -13.37
CA ARG A 284 -1.16 1.32 -12.17
C ARG A 284 -2.34 2.27 -12.00
N ARG A 285 -2.08 3.57 -12.15
CA ARG A 285 -3.08 4.62 -12.04
C ARG A 285 -4.10 4.52 -13.17
N ASN A 286 -3.66 4.43 -14.43
CA ASN A 286 -4.54 4.39 -15.60
C ASN A 286 -5.42 3.13 -15.65
N LEU A 287 -4.94 2.00 -15.13
CA LEU A 287 -5.68 0.75 -15.03
C LEU A 287 -6.55 0.66 -13.77
N GLU A 288 -6.46 1.64 -12.86
CA GLU A 288 -7.22 1.69 -11.62
C GLU A 288 -7.13 0.38 -10.82
N LEU A 289 -5.88 -0.07 -10.58
CA LEU A 289 -5.66 -1.39 -9.98
C LEU A 289 -6.13 -1.48 -8.54
N THR A 290 -5.82 -0.49 -7.70
CA THR A 290 -6.11 -0.49 -6.26
C THR A 290 -7.14 0.56 -5.85
N GLU A 291 -7.20 1.68 -6.59
CA GLU A 291 -8.10 2.80 -6.35
C GLU A 291 -8.52 3.48 -7.65
N THR A 292 -9.65 4.19 -7.63
CA THR A 292 -10.15 4.95 -8.78
C THR A 292 -9.36 6.24 -9.00
N LEU A 293 -9.19 6.65 -10.27
CA LEU A 293 -8.49 7.88 -10.64
C LEU A 293 -9.10 9.15 -10.03
N ARG A 294 -10.42 9.21 -10.01
CA ARG A 294 -11.15 10.44 -9.66
C ARG A 294 -11.32 10.62 -8.17
N ASN A 295 -11.79 9.61 -7.47
CA ASN A 295 -12.19 9.72 -6.06
C ASN A 295 -11.20 9.07 -5.11
N LYS A 296 -10.20 8.34 -5.63
CA LYS A 296 -9.26 7.52 -4.84
C LYS A 296 -9.98 6.52 -3.92
N GLU A 297 -11.08 5.95 -4.41
CA GLU A 297 -11.85 4.96 -3.70
C GLU A 297 -11.50 3.55 -4.19
N LYS A 298 -11.54 2.57 -3.29
CA LYS A 298 -11.38 1.16 -3.62
C LYS A 298 -12.51 0.67 -4.54
N LYS A 299 -13.75 1.08 -4.28
CA LYS A 299 -14.91 0.70 -5.09
C LYS A 299 -14.78 1.25 -6.52
N GLY A 300 -14.79 0.37 -7.50
CA GLY A 300 -14.58 0.69 -8.90
C GLY A 300 -13.14 0.43 -9.37
N SER A 301 -12.26 -0.12 -8.53
CA SER A 301 -10.92 -0.62 -8.89
C SER A 301 -10.92 -2.12 -9.17
N LEU A 302 -9.83 -2.66 -9.74
CA LEU A 302 -9.65 -4.10 -9.91
C LEU A 302 -9.58 -4.81 -8.54
N LEU A 303 -8.90 -4.22 -7.56
CA LEU A 303 -8.84 -4.73 -6.19
C LEU A 303 -10.24 -4.94 -5.60
N TRP A 304 -11.17 -4.00 -5.84
CA TRP A 304 -12.55 -4.15 -5.36
C TRP A 304 -13.27 -5.35 -5.97
N VAL A 305 -13.02 -5.66 -7.24
CA VAL A 305 -13.62 -6.82 -7.93
C VAL A 305 -13.11 -8.14 -7.36
N LEU A 306 -11.83 -8.20 -7.01
CA LEU A 306 -11.16 -9.43 -6.61
C LEU A 306 -11.14 -9.66 -5.09
N ASP A 307 -11.42 -8.64 -4.27
CA ASP A 307 -11.31 -8.77 -2.82
C ASP A 307 -12.55 -9.38 -2.18
N HIS A 308 -12.47 -10.69 -2.00
CA HIS A 308 -13.37 -11.50 -1.19
C HIS A 308 -12.65 -12.13 0.01
N THR A 309 -11.43 -11.64 0.34
CA THR A 309 -10.61 -12.12 1.43
C THR A 309 -11.30 -11.95 2.79
N LYS A 310 -10.93 -12.77 3.75
CA LYS A 310 -11.51 -12.78 5.09
C LYS A 310 -10.55 -12.28 6.16
N THR A 311 -9.25 -12.36 5.91
CA THR A 311 -8.20 -11.96 6.86
C THR A 311 -7.53 -10.65 6.43
N SER A 312 -7.04 -9.88 7.39
CA SER A 312 -6.26 -8.66 7.10
C SER A 312 -4.95 -8.98 6.37
N MET A 313 -4.31 -10.10 6.72
CA MET A 313 -3.12 -10.62 6.03
C MET A 313 -3.41 -10.95 4.56
N GLY A 314 -4.54 -11.60 4.28
CA GLY A 314 -5.00 -11.91 2.92
C GLY A 314 -5.27 -10.64 2.10
N LYS A 315 -5.85 -9.59 2.68
CA LYS A 315 -6.07 -8.30 2.01
C LYS A 315 -4.75 -7.66 1.60
N ARG A 316 -3.76 -7.61 2.49
CA ARG A 316 -2.42 -7.10 2.17
C ARG A 316 -1.74 -7.91 1.06
N MET A 317 -1.78 -9.23 1.16
CA MET A 317 -1.20 -10.12 0.15
C MET A 317 -1.91 -10.01 -1.21
N LEU A 318 -3.23 -9.85 -1.25
CA LEU A 318 -3.97 -9.62 -2.50
C LEU A 318 -3.52 -8.33 -3.19
N LYS A 319 -3.34 -7.25 -2.44
CA LYS A 319 -2.82 -6.00 -2.96
C LYS A 319 -1.40 -6.19 -3.51
N SER A 320 -0.54 -6.90 -2.78
CA SER A 320 0.81 -7.25 -3.24
C SER A 320 0.77 -8.07 -4.54
N PHE A 321 -0.14 -9.04 -4.70
CA PHE A 321 -0.27 -9.81 -5.95
C PHE A 321 -0.64 -8.95 -7.14
N LEU A 322 -1.53 -7.96 -6.96
CA LEU A 322 -1.90 -7.00 -8.01
C LEU A 322 -0.74 -6.08 -8.41
N GLU A 323 0.09 -5.72 -7.45
CA GLU A 323 1.23 -4.83 -7.66
C GLU A 323 2.48 -5.56 -8.16
N GLN A 324 2.52 -6.90 -8.01
CA GLN A 324 3.64 -7.78 -8.35
C GLN A 324 3.19 -9.01 -9.16
N PRO A 325 2.63 -8.84 -10.38
CA PRO A 325 2.25 -9.98 -11.20
C PRO A 325 3.48 -10.80 -11.59
N LEU A 326 3.30 -12.11 -11.69
CA LEU A 326 4.38 -13.03 -11.97
C LEU A 326 4.75 -13.04 -13.47
N VAL A 327 6.05 -13.27 -13.75
CA VAL A 327 6.55 -13.52 -15.10
C VAL A 327 6.92 -15.01 -15.29
N ASN A 328 7.04 -15.75 -14.19
CA ASN A 328 7.36 -17.19 -14.25
C ASN A 328 6.08 -18.01 -14.55
N PRO A 329 5.97 -18.66 -15.75
CA PRO A 329 4.78 -19.41 -16.12
C PRO A 329 4.43 -20.54 -15.15
N ALA A 330 5.43 -21.24 -14.60
CA ALA A 330 5.18 -22.34 -13.68
C ALA A 330 4.50 -21.87 -12.39
N LYS A 331 4.95 -20.75 -11.81
CA LYS A 331 4.34 -20.16 -10.62
C LYS A 331 2.91 -19.64 -10.90
N ILE A 332 2.67 -19.11 -12.10
CA ILE A 332 1.34 -18.65 -12.51
C ILE A 332 0.40 -19.87 -12.60
N ILE A 333 0.84 -20.94 -13.27
CA ILE A 333 0.06 -22.18 -13.42
C ILE A 333 -0.24 -22.82 -12.06
N ASP A 334 0.75 -22.89 -11.15
CA ASP A 334 0.54 -23.43 -9.79
C ASP A 334 -0.60 -22.65 -9.05
N ARG A 335 -0.70 -21.31 -9.24
CA ARG A 335 -1.81 -20.52 -8.69
C ARG A 335 -3.14 -20.81 -9.38
N LEU A 336 -3.15 -20.87 -10.72
CA LEU A 336 -4.35 -21.16 -11.50
C LEU A 336 -4.91 -22.54 -11.18
N ASP A 337 -4.05 -23.54 -11.01
CA ASP A 337 -4.44 -24.90 -10.62
C ASP A 337 -5.06 -24.93 -9.22
N ALA A 338 -4.50 -24.15 -8.28
CA ALA A 338 -5.07 -24.03 -6.94
C ALA A 338 -6.48 -23.37 -6.98
N VAL A 339 -6.63 -22.30 -7.75
CA VAL A 339 -7.93 -21.63 -7.95
C VAL A 339 -8.93 -22.58 -8.60
N GLU A 340 -8.53 -23.37 -9.62
CA GLU A 340 -9.38 -24.36 -10.26
C GLU A 340 -9.90 -25.41 -9.27
N GLN A 341 -9.01 -25.98 -8.46
CA GLN A 341 -9.39 -26.95 -7.44
C GLN A 341 -10.42 -26.38 -6.44
N LEU A 342 -10.21 -25.11 -6.03
CA LEU A 342 -11.15 -24.43 -5.13
C LEU A 342 -12.50 -24.14 -5.80
N THR A 343 -12.53 -23.80 -7.08
CA THR A 343 -13.79 -23.57 -7.82
C THR A 343 -14.59 -24.86 -8.05
N MET A 344 -13.90 -26.01 -8.19
CA MET A 344 -14.52 -27.31 -8.35
C MET A 344 -15.16 -27.84 -7.06
N LYS A 345 -14.80 -27.31 -5.89
CA LYS A 345 -15.25 -27.72 -4.56
C LYS A 345 -15.89 -26.56 -3.79
N PRO A 346 -17.07 -26.11 -4.21
CA PRO A 346 -17.70 -24.90 -3.66
C PRO A 346 -18.12 -25.04 -2.18
N VAL A 347 -18.36 -26.24 -1.68
CA VAL A 347 -18.72 -26.48 -0.28
C VAL A 347 -17.49 -26.26 0.60
N GLU A 348 -16.38 -26.91 0.26
CA GLU A 348 -15.11 -26.80 0.97
C GLU A 348 -14.56 -25.36 0.88
N LEU A 349 -14.75 -24.68 -0.26
CA LEU A 349 -14.42 -23.25 -0.41
C LEU A 349 -15.26 -22.39 0.57
N GLY A 350 -16.53 -22.70 0.74
CA GLY A 350 -17.42 -22.04 1.69
C GLY A 350 -16.96 -22.22 3.14
N GLU A 351 -16.64 -23.44 3.53
CA GLU A 351 -16.15 -23.81 4.87
C GLU A 351 -14.80 -23.13 5.17
N LEU A 352 -13.84 -23.18 4.23
CA LEU A 352 -12.56 -22.48 4.38
C LEU A 352 -12.76 -20.98 4.62
N LYS A 353 -13.64 -20.32 3.88
CA LYS A 353 -13.94 -18.89 4.05
C LYS A 353 -14.57 -18.55 5.38
N GLU A 354 -15.41 -19.44 5.92
CA GLU A 354 -16.03 -19.29 7.23
C GLU A 354 -14.96 -19.39 8.33
N ILE A 355 -14.10 -20.41 8.28
CA ILE A 355 -13.01 -20.59 9.25
C ILE A 355 -12.02 -19.43 9.18
N LEU A 356 -11.62 -18.99 7.97
CA LEU A 356 -10.72 -17.85 7.76
C LEU A 356 -11.29 -16.54 8.34
N GLY A 357 -12.62 -16.38 8.35
CA GLY A 357 -13.27 -15.24 9.00
C GLY A 357 -13.06 -15.16 10.52
N GLY A 358 -12.66 -16.25 11.15
CA GLY A 358 -12.30 -16.29 12.57
C GLY A 358 -10.79 -16.20 12.85
N VAL A 359 -9.96 -16.00 11.84
CA VAL A 359 -8.50 -15.87 11.95
C VAL A 359 -8.12 -14.40 12.14
N TYR A 360 -7.46 -14.10 13.25
CA TYR A 360 -6.94 -12.76 13.54
C TYR A 360 -5.62 -12.50 12.80
N ASP A 361 -5.19 -11.26 12.80
CA ASP A 361 -3.95 -10.81 12.15
C ASP A 361 -2.71 -11.29 12.92
N LEU A 362 -2.22 -12.48 12.56
CA LEU A 362 -1.07 -13.11 13.19
C LEU A 362 0.20 -12.28 13.08
N GLU A 363 0.42 -11.57 11.98
CA GLU A 363 1.61 -10.76 11.75
C GLU A 363 1.65 -9.60 12.75
N ARG A 364 0.58 -8.81 12.83
CA ARG A 364 0.47 -7.68 13.75
C ARG A 364 0.35 -8.09 15.22
N LEU A 365 -0.27 -9.24 15.52
CA LEU A 365 -0.29 -9.80 16.87
C LEU A 365 1.13 -10.14 17.33
N MET A 366 1.89 -10.86 16.52
CA MET A 366 3.27 -11.22 16.86
C MET A 366 4.17 -9.99 17.00
N THR A 367 3.98 -8.98 16.17
CA THR A 367 4.70 -7.71 16.33
C THR A 367 4.45 -7.11 17.71
N ARG A 368 3.19 -7.02 18.17
CA ARG A 368 2.91 -6.50 19.52
C ARG A 368 3.52 -7.37 20.64
N VAL A 369 3.55 -8.68 20.44
CA VAL A 369 4.22 -9.61 21.36
C VAL A 369 5.71 -9.28 21.44
N MET A 370 6.36 -9.14 20.31
CA MET A 370 7.80 -8.80 20.21
C MET A 370 8.11 -7.41 20.80
N TYR A 371 7.23 -6.43 20.60
CA TYR A 371 7.38 -5.06 21.15
C TYR A 371 6.98 -4.96 22.62
N LYS A 372 6.60 -6.08 23.25
CA LYS A 372 6.14 -6.12 24.64
C LYS A 372 4.92 -5.21 24.90
N THR A 373 4.21 -4.82 23.84
CA THR A 373 3.00 -4.00 23.90
C THR A 373 1.72 -4.84 23.82
N ALA A 374 1.84 -6.15 23.62
CA ALA A 374 0.71 -7.06 23.55
C ALA A 374 -0.11 -7.04 24.85
N THR A 375 -1.42 -6.98 24.70
CA THR A 375 -2.41 -7.05 25.75
C THR A 375 -2.82 -8.52 26.02
N PRO A 376 -3.48 -8.81 27.16
CA PRO A 376 -4.04 -10.15 27.39
C PRO A 376 -5.03 -10.60 26.30
N ARG A 377 -5.78 -9.66 25.72
CA ARG A 377 -6.68 -9.91 24.58
C ARG A 377 -5.94 -10.30 23.31
N ASP A 378 -4.77 -9.73 23.09
CA ASP A 378 -3.93 -10.07 21.92
C ASP A 378 -3.44 -11.52 21.98
N LEU A 379 -2.96 -11.97 23.16
CA LEU A 379 -2.57 -13.37 23.35
C LEU A 379 -3.77 -14.32 23.24
N LYS A 380 -4.94 -13.91 23.72
CA LYS A 380 -6.18 -14.72 23.56
C LYS A 380 -6.58 -14.80 22.08
N SER A 381 -6.47 -13.71 21.30
CA SER A 381 -6.72 -13.71 19.86
C SER A 381 -5.74 -14.62 19.10
N LEU A 382 -4.47 -14.65 19.52
CA LEU A 382 -3.47 -15.57 18.98
C LEU A 382 -3.85 -17.04 19.26
N SER A 383 -4.27 -17.36 20.49
CA SER A 383 -4.76 -18.68 20.86
C SER A 383 -6.01 -19.09 20.08
N LEU A 384 -7.01 -18.20 19.98
CA LEU A 384 -8.24 -18.46 19.22
C LEU A 384 -7.96 -18.73 17.74
N THR A 385 -6.97 -18.04 17.17
CA THR A 385 -6.51 -18.34 15.80
C THR A 385 -5.87 -19.72 15.73
N ALA A 386 -4.98 -20.06 16.68
CA ALA A 386 -4.30 -21.36 16.72
C ALA A 386 -5.30 -22.53 16.77
N LEU A 387 -6.41 -22.38 17.48
CA LEU A 387 -7.48 -23.37 17.55
C LEU A 387 -8.22 -23.61 16.22
N LYS A 388 -8.15 -22.64 15.26
CA LYS A 388 -8.74 -22.79 13.92
C LYS A 388 -7.82 -23.48 12.91
N LEU A 389 -6.51 -23.45 13.13
CA LEU A 389 -5.52 -23.96 12.19
C LEU A 389 -5.67 -25.47 11.89
N PRO A 390 -6.00 -26.37 12.85
CA PRO A 390 -6.24 -27.77 12.56
C PRO A 390 -7.38 -28.00 11.57
N GLU A 391 -8.48 -27.24 11.66
CA GLU A 391 -9.63 -27.33 10.75
C GLU A 391 -9.23 -26.94 9.32
N ILE A 392 -8.47 -25.83 9.18
CA ILE A 392 -7.93 -25.40 7.87
C ILE A 392 -7.04 -26.50 7.28
N LYS A 393 -6.13 -27.07 8.08
CA LYS A 393 -5.23 -28.15 7.63
C LYS A 393 -5.97 -29.38 7.14
N GLU A 394 -7.03 -29.75 7.82
CA GLU A 394 -7.83 -30.93 7.46
C GLU A 394 -8.58 -30.72 6.14
N LEU A 395 -9.22 -29.56 5.96
CA LEU A 395 -9.90 -29.20 4.70
C LEU A 395 -8.92 -29.16 3.51
N LEU A 396 -7.72 -28.65 3.72
CA LEU A 396 -6.71 -28.56 2.66
C LEU A 396 -6.23 -29.91 2.15
N LYS A 397 -6.31 -31.01 2.93
CA LYS A 397 -5.99 -32.36 2.48
C LYS A 397 -6.94 -32.87 1.39
N GLY A 398 -8.12 -32.27 1.29
CA GLY A 398 -9.10 -32.62 0.27
C GLY A 398 -8.74 -32.10 -1.15
N PHE A 399 -7.73 -31.27 -1.34
CA PHE A 399 -7.39 -30.66 -2.63
C PHE A 399 -6.11 -31.24 -3.24
N ASP A 400 -6.13 -31.52 -4.56
CA ASP A 400 -5.01 -32.06 -5.32
C ASP A 400 -4.12 -30.97 -5.96
N SER A 401 -3.96 -29.82 -5.30
CA SER A 401 -3.09 -28.75 -5.76
C SER A 401 -1.75 -28.77 -5.02
N LYS A 402 -0.66 -28.74 -5.79
CA LYS A 402 0.70 -28.66 -5.25
C LYS A 402 0.89 -27.41 -4.38
N LEU A 403 0.34 -26.26 -4.79
CA LEU A 403 0.44 -25.02 -4.04
C LEU A 403 -0.32 -25.08 -2.72
N LEU A 404 -1.56 -25.61 -2.72
CA LEU A 404 -2.35 -25.79 -1.49
C LEU A 404 -1.70 -26.79 -0.55
N ALA A 405 -1.14 -27.89 -1.05
CA ALA A 405 -0.38 -28.84 -0.26
C ALA A 405 0.87 -28.20 0.39
N ASN A 406 1.58 -27.33 -0.34
CA ASN A 406 2.72 -26.60 0.20
C ASN A 406 2.28 -25.63 1.31
N CYS A 407 1.18 -24.88 1.12
CA CYS A 407 0.60 -24.04 2.16
C CYS A 407 0.23 -24.87 3.41
N ASN A 408 -0.43 -26.02 3.22
CA ASN A 408 -0.79 -26.93 4.30
C ASN A 408 0.43 -27.39 5.13
N ASN A 409 1.55 -27.70 4.46
CA ASN A 409 2.79 -28.10 5.13
C ASN A 409 3.43 -26.97 5.95
N LYS A 410 3.29 -25.71 5.51
CA LYS A 410 3.81 -24.53 6.21
C LYS A 410 2.98 -24.10 7.41
N ILE A 411 1.71 -24.48 7.47
CA ILE A 411 0.86 -24.17 8.62
C ILE A 411 1.30 -25.01 9.82
N SER A 412 1.78 -24.34 10.87
CA SER A 412 1.95 -24.93 12.22
C SER A 412 0.67 -24.76 13.01
N ILE A 413 0.24 -25.76 13.75
CA ILE A 413 -0.99 -25.70 14.59
C ILE A 413 -0.81 -24.85 15.86
N LEU A 414 0.41 -24.38 16.14
CA LEU A 414 0.75 -23.51 17.28
C LEU A 414 0.24 -24.00 18.63
N GLU A 415 0.19 -25.33 18.82
CA GLU A 415 -0.39 -26.01 19.99
C GLU A 415 0.24 -25.56 21.30
N ALA A 416 1.55 -25.36 21.34
CA ALA A 416 2.25 -24.90 22.54
C ALA A 416 1.77 -23.52 23.03
N ILE A 417 1.50 -22.61 22.09
CA ILE A 417 0.97 -21.28 22.42
C ILE A 417 -0.49 -21.40 22.89
N SER A 418 -1.34 -22.11 22.12
CA SER A 418 -2.76 -22.23 22.45
C SER A 418 -2.96 -22.90 23.80
N ASN A 419 -2.26 -24.00 24.08
CA ASN A 419 -2.36 -24.71 25.36
C ASN A 419 -1.91 -23.83 26.55
N LEU A 420 -0.79 -23.10 26.39
CA LEU A 420 -0.31 -22.22 27.46
C LEU A 420 -1.31 -21.08 27.73
N VAL A 421 -1.78 -20.40 26.68
CA VAL A 421 -2.71 -19.29 26.81
C VAL A 421 -4.06 -19.72 27.33
N GLU A 422 -4.62 -20.86 26.84
CA GLU A 422 -5.92 -21.40 27.32
C GLU A 422 -5.88 -21.85 28.76
N ASN A 423 -4.75 -22.35 29.24
CA ASN A 423 -4.62 -22.76 30.64
C ASN A 423 -4.34 -21.57 31.57
N ALA A 424 -3.66 -20.56 31.10
CA ALA A 424 -3.17 -19.45 31.93
C ALA A 424 -4.09 -18.22 31.95
N ILE A 425 -4.64 -17.81 30.80
CA ILE A 425 -5.37 -16.54 30.64
C ILE A 425 -6.89 -16.81 30.73
N VAL A 426 -7.61 -15.96 31.45
CA VAL A 426 -9.09 -16.03 31.55
C VAL A 426 -9.75 -15.85 30.17
N ASP A 427 -10.96 -16.34 30.01
CA ASP A 427 -11.64 -16.35 28.70
C ASP A 427 -11.99 -14.97 28.20
N GLU A 428 -12.35 -14.05 29.08
CA GLU A 428 -12.61 -12.63 28.79
C GLU A 428 -11.62 -11.74 29.56
N PRO A 429 -10.37 -11.61 29.09
CA PRO A 429 -9.37 -10.86 29.83
C PRO A 429 -9.61 -9.34 29.72
N PRO A 430 -9.19 -8.56 30.74
CA PRO A 430 -9.19 -7.12 30.68
C PRO A 430 -8.25 -6.63 29.56
N VAL A 431 -8.42 -5.36 29.17
CA VAL A 431 -7.53 -4.74 28.17
C VAL A 431 -6.13 -4.56 28.73
N ASN A 432 -6.02 -4.15 30.02
CA ASN A 432 -4.75 -3.85 30.64
C ASN A 432 -4.46 -4.85 31.78
N VAL A 433 -3.24 -5.40 31.81
CA VAL A 433 -2.79 -6.32 32.88
C VAL A 433 -2.88 -5.68 34.25
N LYS A 434 -2.69 -4.36 34.37
CA LYS A 434 -2.78 -3.59 35.62
C LYS A 434 -4.19 -3.61 36.24
N ASP A 435 -5.21 -3.91 35.44
CA ASP A 435 -6.59 -4.01 35.94
C ASP A 435 -6.82 -5.28 36.81
N GLY A 436 -5.85 -6.22 36.74
CA GLY A 436 -5.91 -7.50 37.46
C GLY A 436 -6.89 -8.47 36.83
N ASN A 437 -6.99 -9.67 37.42
CA ASN A 437 -7.87 -10.75 36.97
C ASN A 437 -7.59 -11.24 35.54
N VAL A 438 -6.31 -11.35 35.19
CA VAL A 438 -5.82 -11.82 33.89
C VAL A 438 -5.58 -13.34 33.89
N ILE A 439 -5.08 -13.88 34.97
CA ILE A 439 -4.65 -15.28 35.09
C ILE A 439 -5.77 -16.14 35.71
N LYS A 440 -6.00 -17.34 35.12
CA LYS A 440 -6.99 -18.30 35.62
C LYS A 440 -6.65 -18.82 37.02
N ASP A 441 -7.69 -19.16 37.79
CA ASP A 441 -7.53 -19.88 39.07
C ASP A 441 -6.95 -21.27 38.81
N GLY A 442 -6.05 -21.72 39.68
CA GLY A 442 -5.37 -23.00 39.53
C GLY A 442 -4.15 -23.02 38.62
N PHE A 443 -3.80 -21.91 37.98
CA PHE A 443 -2.59 -21.81 37.14
C PHE A 443 -1.30 -21.61 37.97
N ASN A 444 -1.37 -20.83 39.03
CA ASN A 444 -0.22 -20.53 39.88
C ASN A 444 -0.58 -20.60 41.37
N GLU A 445 0.07 -21.51 42.13
CA GLU A 445 -0.20 -21.74 43.55
C GLU A 445 -0.01 -20.50 44.41
N GLN A 446 0.98 -19.66 44.11
CA GLN A 446 1.23 -18.44 44.88
C GLN A 446 0.12 -17.42 44.67
N LEU A 447 -0.36 -17.28 43.42
CA LEU A 447 -1.46 -16.39 43.05
C LEU A 447 -2.76 -16.84 43.74
N ASP A 448 -3.05 -18.12 43.74
CA ASP A 448 -4.22 -18.71 44.40
C ASP A 448 -4.15 -18.52 45.93
N GLY A 449 -2.97 -18.67 46.50
CA GLY A 449 -2.73 -18.38 47.93
C GLY A 449 -3.05 -16.94 48.30
N LEU A 450 -2.63 -15.97 47.47
CA LEU A 450 -2.92 -14.53 47.65
C LEU A 450 -4.43 -14.23 47.47
N ARG A 451 -5.10 -14.85 46.53
CA ARG A 451 -6.56 -14.73 46.31
C ARG A 451 -7.35 -15.28 47.49
N ASN A 452 -6.89 -16.40 48.08
CA ASN A 452 -7.47 -16.99 49.29
C ASN A 452 -7.33 -16.07 50.50
N ILE A 453 -6.21 -15.31 50.62
CA ILE A 453 -6.03 -14.31 51.69
C ILE A 453 -7.06 -13.18 51.51
N ILE A 454 -7.33 -12.69 50.30
CA ILE A 454 -8.33 -11.65 50.07
C ILE A 454 -9.75 -12.15 50.34
N SER A 455 -10.10 -13.34 49.86
CA SER A 455 -11.44 -13.93 50.11
C SER A 455 -11.67 -14.22 51.58
N GLY A 456 -10.67 -14.78 52.29
CA GLY A 456 -10.69 -14.96 53.74
C GLY A 456 -10.69 -13.61 54.49
N GLY A 457 -9.95 -12.63 54.01
CA GLY A 457 -9.94 -11.29 54.57
C GLY A 457 -11.29 -10.56 54.51
N LYS A 458 -12.09 -10.79 53.50
CA LYS A 458 -13.48 -10.29 53.45
C LYS A 458 -14.35 -10.92 54.54
N GLY A 459 -14.22 -12.21 54.77
CA GLY A 459 -14.86 -12.91 55.89
C GLY A 459 -14.46 -12.31 57.24
N ILE A 460 -13.17 -12.02 57.43
CA ILE A 460 -12.66 -11.35 58.65
C ILE A 460 -13.29 -9.96 58.84
N ILE A 461 -13.48 -9.19 57.76
CA ILE A 461 -14.14 -7.87 57.84
C ILE A 461 -15.61 -8.00 58.22
N ASP A 462 -16.31 -8.99 57.69
CA ASP A 462 -17.70 -9.26 58.03
C ASP A 462 -17.82 -9.74 59.50
N ASP A 463 -16.89 -10.60 59.97
CA ASP A 463 -16.79 -11.00 61.36
C ASP A 463 -16.48 -9.84 62.32
N ILE A 464 -15.60 -8.91 61.89
CA ILE A 464 -15.32 -7.66 62.64
C ILE A 464 -16.61 -6.84 62.73
N ALA A 465 -17.34 -6.69 61.62
CA ALA A 465 -18.57 -5.90 61.60
C ALA A 465 -19.64 -6.51 62.53
N GLU A 466 -19.74 -7.85 62.57
CA GLU A 466 -20.69 -8.55 63.45
C GLU A 466 -20.32 -8.43 64.91
N ARG A 467 -19.06 -8.70 65.27
CA ARG A 467 -18.54 -8.51 66.62
C ARG A 467 -18.66 -7.08 67.12
N GLU A 468 -18.34 -6.09 66.33
CA GLU A 468 -18.46 -4.68 66.70
C GLU A 468 -19.94 -4.27 66.83
N ARG A 469 -20.90 -4.82 66.04
CA ARG A 469 -22.34 -4.63 66.27
C ARG A 469 -22.81 -5.17 67.60
N GLU A 470 -22.38 -6.40 67.97
CA GLU A 470 -22.71 -7.02 69.27
C GLU A 470 -22.11 -6.25 70.46
N LYS A 471 -20.83 -5.86 70.35
CA LYS A 471 -20.11 -5.13 71.39
C LYS A 471 -20.63 -3.72 71.64
N THR A 472 -20.97 -3.04 70.54
CA THR A 472 -21.43 -1.60 70.70
C THR A 472 -22.94 -1.45 70.79
N GLY A 473 -23.73 -2.50 70.42
CA GLY A 473 -25.16 -2.41 70.32
C GLY A 473 -25.71 -1.58 69.17
N ILE A 474 -24.81 -1.14 68.25
CA ILE A 474 -25.18 -0.30 67.13
C ILE A 474 -25.65 -1.21 65.93
N LYS A 475 -26.94 -1.38 65.83
CA LYS A 475 -27.58 -2.31 64.85
C LYS A 475 -27.30 -1.95 63.38
N ASN A 476 -27.10 -0.68 63.07
CA ASN A 476 -26.86 -0.17 61.71
C ASN A 476 -25.37 0.05 61.34
N LEU A 477 -24.47 -0.45 62.20
CA LEU A 477 -23.03 -0.38 61.92
C LEU A 477 -22.71 -1.14 60.60
N LYS A 478 -22.05 -0.46 59.67
CA LYS A 478 -21.57 -1.03 58.42
C LYS A 478 -20.07 -0.76 58.23
N ILE A 479 -19.36 -1.72 57.73
CA ILE A 479 -18.00 -1.50 57.26
C ILE A 479 -18.08 -1.20 55.76
N GLY A 480 -17.53 -0.08 55.32
CA GLY A 480 -17.43 0.33 53.94
C GLY A 480 -15.98 0.52 53.51
N TYR A 481 -15.76 0.62 52.22
CA TYR A 481 -14.45 0.89 51.63
C TYR A 481 -14.50 2.19 50.78
N ASN A 482 -13.45 2.99 50.92
CA ASN A 482 -13.26 4.18 50.11
C ASN A 482 -11.80 4.25 49.63
N ARG A 483 -11.57 4.52 48.35
CA ARG A 483 -10.21 4.60 47.76
C ARG A 483 -9.25 5.54 48.46
N VAL A 484 -9.76 6.65 49.07
CA VAL A 484 -8.94 7.67 49.75
C VAL A 484 -8.66 7.30 51.21
N PHE A 485 -9.65 6.71 51.89
CA PHE A 485 -9.61 6.49 53.34
C PHE A 485 -9.47 5.01 53.73
N GLY A 486 -9.55 4.07 52.77
CA GLY A 486 -9.53 2.66 53.05
C GLY A 486 -10.85 2.11 53.61
N TYR A 487 -10.77 1.03 54.37
CA TYR A 487 -11.91 0.48 55.10
C TYR A 487 -12.27 1.35 56.29
N TYR A 488 -13.58 1.53 56.50
CA TYR A 488 -14.09 2.35 57.62
C TYR A 488 -15.38 1.79 58.18
N ILE A 489 -15.60 2.01 59.45
CA ILE A 489 -16.84 1.74 60.17
C ILE A 489 -17.72 2.99 60.03
N GLU A 490 -18.88 2.83 59.45
CA GLU A 490 -19.86 3.93 59.34
C GLU A 490 -20.91 3.86 60.43
N VAL A 491 -21.02 4.92 61.25
CA VAL A 491 -21.98 5.05 62.31
C VAL A 491 -22.88 6.29 62.05
N THR A 492 -24.18 6.07 62.09
CA THR A 492 -25.16 7.13 61.92
C THR A 492 -25.29 8.02 63.20
N LYS A 493 -25.66 9.27 63.02
CA LYS A 493 -25.77 10.31 64.08
C LYS A 493 -26.50 9.85 65.33
N SER A 494 -27.54 9.02 65.21
CA SER A 494 -28.37 8.53 66.28
C SER A 494 -27.67 7.56 67.25
N TYR A 495 -26.45 7.12 66.94
CA TYR A 495 -25.67 6.15 67.72
C TYR A 495 -24.30 6.66 68.11
N TYR A 496 -24.04 7.96 68.07
CA TYR A 496 -22.72 8.52 68.44
C TYR A 496 -22.37 8.30 69.94
N ASP A 497 -23.34 8.31 70.86
CA ASP A 497 -23.14 8.09 72.29
C ASP A 497 -22.72 6.63 72.58
N LEU A 498 -22.89 5.73 71.64
CA LEU A 498 -22.50 4.32 71.78
C LEU A 498 -21.14 4.00 71.12
N VAL A 499 -20.45 5.00 70.58
CA VAL A 499 -19.15 4.82 69.93
C VAL A 499 -18.10 4.64 71.01
N PRO A 500 -17.29 3.52 70.97
CA PRO A 500 -16.25 3.29 71.99
C PRO A 500 -15.07 4.27 71.81
N ASP A 501 -14.32 4.51 72.87
CA ASP A 501 -13.17 5.44 72.91
C ASP A 501 -12.00 4.96 71.97
N ASN A 502 -11.93 3.69 71.69
CA ASN A 502 -10.92 3.10 70.80
C ASN A 502 -11.21 3.28 69.27
N TYR A 503 -12.35 3.91 68.88
CA TYR A 503 -12.63 4.30 67.56
C TYR A 503 -11.94 5.57 67.17
N ILE A 504 -11.08 5.52 66.15
CA ILE A 504 -10.38 6.68 65.61
C ILE A 504 -11.22 7.27 64.49
N ARG A 505 -11.71 8.52 64.68
CA ARG A 505 -12.52 9.22 63.69
C ARG A 505 -11.65 9.63 62.49
N LYS A 506 -12.12 9.29 61.28
CA LYS A 506 -11.48 9.61 59.96
C LYS A 506 -12.19 10.71 59.20
N GLN A 507 -13.55 10.69 59.22
CA GLN A 507 -14.34 11.63 58.43
C GLN A 507 -15.71 11.85 59.07
N THR A 508 -16.16 13.10 59.06
CA THR A 508 -17.53 13.49 59.46
C THR A 508 -18.33 13.86 58.21
N LEU A 509 -19.51 13.24 58.07
CA LEU A 509 -20.47 13.51 56.99
C LEU A 509 -21.77 14.11 57.58
N ALA A 510 -22.66 14.56 56.74
CA ALA A 510 -23.91 15.22 57.20
C ALA A 510 -24.76 14.34 58.11
N ASN A 511 -24.83 13.02 57.86
CA ASN A 511 -25.71 12.08 58.58
C ASN A 511 -24.97 10.92 59.27
N CYS A 512 -23.65 10.78 59.12
CA CYS A 512 -22.85 9.73 59.72
C CYS A 512 -21.42 10.18 59.94
N GLU A 513 -20.71 9.42 60.76
CA GLU A 513 -19.24 9.57 60.95
C GLU A 513 -18.57 8.21 60.57
N ARG A 514 -17.34 8.33 60.12
CA ARG A 514 -16.51 7.20 59.68
C ARG A 514 -15.32 7.03 60.64
N PHE A 515 -15.21 5.83 61.12
CA PHE A 515 -14.20 5.46 62.11
C PHE A 515 -13.31 4.35 61.61
N ILE A 516 -12.16 4.15 62.22
CA ILE A 516 -11.28 3.01 62.05
C ILE A 516 -10.85 2.46 63.40
N THR A 517 -10.64 1.14 63.47
CA THR A 517 -10.06 0.45 64.60
C THR A 517 -8.70 -0.14 64.21
N ASP A 518 -7.84 -0.43 65.21
CA ASP A 518 -6.54 -1.06 64.93
C ASP A 518 -6.72 -2.45 64.26
N GLU A 519 -7.71 -3.23 64.67
CA GLU A 519 -8.01 -4.53 64.10
C GLU A 519 -8.43 -4.40 62.62
N LEU A 520 -9.31 -3.45 62.27
CA LEU A 520 -9.70 -3.14 60.90
C LEU A 520 -8.53 -2.70 60.06
N LYS A 521 -7.62 -1.90 60.63
CA LYS A 521 -6.40 -1.43 59.95
C LYS A 521 -5.42 -2.55 59.64
N VAL A 522 -5.28 -3.53 60.54
CA VAL A 522 -4.45 -4.74 60.32
C VAL A 522 -5.07 -5.59 59.18
N ALA A 523 -6.39 -5.82 59.19
CA ALA A 523 -7.09 -6.53 58.14
C ALA A 523 -6.95 -5.81 56.80
N GLU A 524 -7.13 -4.51 56.77
CA GLU A 524 -6.92 -3.65 55.60
C GLU A 524 -5.54 -3.80 55.00
N ASN A 525 -4.48 -3.63 55.80
CA ASN A 525 -3.10 -3.75 55.35
C ASN A 525 -2.80 -5.12 54.73
N THR A 526 -3.40 -6.16 55.30
CA THR A 526 -3.27 -7.55 54.81
C THR A 526 -3.94 -7.73 53.45
N ILE A 527 -5.17 -7.21 53.29
CA ILE A 527 -5.94 -7.30 52.04
C ILE A 527 -5.33 -6.46 50.95
N LEU A 528 -4.98 -5.19 51.25
CA LEU A 528 -4.37 -4.28 50.26
C LEU A 528 -2.99 -4.76 49.82
N GLY A 529 -2.15 -5.19 50.78
CA GLY A 529 -0.87 -5.79 50.46
C GLY A 529 -0.93 -7.08 49.65
N ALA A 530 -1.97 -7.89 49.85
CA ALA A 530 -2.22 -9.07 48.99
C ALA A 530 -2.70 -8.63 47.59
N SER A 531 -3.58 -7.64 47.49
CA SER A 531 -4.07 -7.10 46.20
C SER A 531 -2.94 -6.56 45.31
N ASP A 532 -2.03 -5.73 45.88
CA ASP A 532 -0.89 -5.20 45.14
C ASP A 532 0.05 -6.32 44.65
N LYS A 533 0.29 -7.34 45.51
CA LYS A 533 1.10 -8.50 45.15
C LYS A 533 0.46 -9.34 44.03
N ILE A 534 -0.89 -9.50 44.03
CA ILE A 534 -1.61 -10.18 42.96
C ILE A 534 -1.36 -9.51 41.63
N VAL A 535 -1.58 -8.20 41.55
CA VAL A 535 -1.38 -7.43 40.31
C VAL A 535 0.06 -7.56 39.80
N THR A 536 1.05 -7.45 40.71
CA THR A 536 2.46 -7.61 40.33
C THR A 536 2.76 -9.01 39.83
N LEU A 537 2.31 -10.04 40.54
CA LEU A 537 2.52 -11.44 40.12
C LEU A 537 1.81 -11.77 38.81
N GLU A 538 0.58 -11.26 38.59
CA GLU A 538 -0.13 -11.42 37.29
C GLU A 538 0.64 -10.76 36.17
N GLN A 539 1.28 -9.60 36.39
CA GLN A 539 2.13 -8.96 35.39
C GLN A 539 3.39 -9.78 35.06
N GLU A 540 4.02 -10.37 36.06
CA GLU A 540 5.18 -11.26 35.88
C GLU A 540 4.81 -12.50 35.09
N ILE A 541 3.75 -13.22 35.50
CA ILE A 541 3.26 -14.41 34.79
C ILE A 541 2.87 -14.06 33.35
N PHE A 542 2.16 -12.98 33.13
CA PHE A 542 1.79 -12.52 31.81
C PHE A 542 3.02 -12.22 30.93
N ALA A 543 4.04 -11.59 31.50
CA ALA A 543 5.30 -11.31 30.80
C ALA A 543 6.00 -12.63 30.40
N GLU A 544 6.02 -13.66 31.24
CA GLU A 544 6.57 -14.98 30.93
C GLU A 544 5.82 -15.64 29.76
N ILE A 545 4.47 -15.61 29.78
CA ILE A 545 3.63 -16.17 28.70
C ILE A 545 3.89 -15.44 27.38
N ARG A 546 3.94 -14.12 27.42
CA ARG A 546 4.24 -13.28 26.26
C ARG A 546 5.64 -13.57 25.70
N ASP A 547 6.65 -13.64 26.55
CA ASP A 547 8.04 -13.89 26.15
C ASP A 547 8.21 -15.31 25.62
N PHE A 548 7.44 -16.31 26.11
CA PHE A 548 7.35 -17.62 25.49
C PHE A 548 6.74 -17.55 24.09
N ALA A 549 5.62 -16.84 23.90
CA ALA A 549 5.01 -16.67 22.57
C ALA A 549 6.00 -16.00 21.59
N ALA A 550 6.82 -15.06 22.05
CA ALA A 550 7.88 -14.42 21.25
C ALA A 550 8.89 -15.43 20.67
N THR A 551 9.20 -16.52 21.39
CA THR A 551 10.12 -17.57 20.88
C THR A 551 9.59 -18.31 19.66
N GLN A 552 8.29 -18.26 19.40
CA GLN A 552 7.62 -18.94 18.30
C GLN A 552 7.45 -18.07 17.04
N LEU A 553 8.08 -16.91 16.99
CA LEU A 553 7.94 -15.90 15.93
C LEU A 553 7.96 -16.49 14.52
N ARG A 554 9.00 -17.28 14.20
CA ARG A 554 9.17 -17.86 12.86
C ARG A 554 8.02 -18.77 12.45
N LEU A 555 7.56 -19.64 13.35
CA LEU A 555 6.44 -20.56 13.08
C LEU A 555 5.13 -19.80 12.84
N VAL A 556 4.91 -18.73 13.59
CA VAL A 556 3.72 -17.88 13.43
C VAL A 556 3.77 -17.13 12.10
N GLN A 557 4.92 -16.59 11.72
CA GLN A 557 5.08 -15.88 10.44
C GLN A 557 4.92 -16.79 9.23
N GLU A 558 5.54 -17.98 9.23
CA GLU A 558 5.35 -18.98 8.16
C GLU A 558 3.88 -19.39 8.03
N THR A 559 3.19 -19.56 9.17
CA THR A 559 1.75 -19.87 9.22
C THR A 559 0.91 -18.69 8.69
N ALA A 560 1.21 -17.47 9.09
CA ALA A 560 0.53 -16.25 8.64
C ALA A 560 0.59 -16.09 7.12
N THR A 561 1.79 -16.25 6.55
CA THR A 561 2.00 -16.20 5.10
C THR A 561 1.22 -17.28 4.35
N ALA A 562 1.21 -18.53 4.88
CA ALA A 562 0.46 -19.63 4.28
C ALA A 562 -1.06 -19.39 4.33
N VAL A 563 -1.59 -18.92 5.45
CA VAL A 563 -3.00 -18.57 5.64
C VAL A 563 -3.39 -17.41 4.72
N ALA A 564 -2.58 -16.37 4.63
CA ALA A 564 -2.81 -15.24 3.72
C ALA A 564 -2.88 -15.68 2.25
N GLN A 565 -1.98 -16.58 1.84
CA GLN A 565 -1.97 -17.14 0.48
C GLN A 565 -3.23 -17.96 0.19
N ILE A 566 -3.68 -18.78 1.10
CA ILE A 566 -4.93 -19.54 0.98
C ILE A 566 -6.12 -18.59 0.85
N ASP A 567 -6.18 -17.56 1.67
CA ASP A 567 -7.26 -16.57 1.65
C ASP A 567 -7.34 -15.82 0.31
N VAL A 568 -6.19 -15.44 -0.28
CA VAL A 568 -6.15 -14.84 -1.63
C VAL A 568 -6.64 -15.83 -2.70
N LEU A 569 -6.22 -17.10 -2.65
CA LEU A 569 -6.66 -18.11 -3.60
C LEU A 569 -8.18 -18.38 -3.47
N CYS A 570 -8.71 -18.43 -2.25
CA CYS A 570 -10.16 -18.49 -1.99
C CYS A 570 -10.89 -17.25 -2.53
N SER A 571 -10.27 -16.09 -2.42
CA SER A 571 -10.79 -14.83 -2.98
C SER A 571 -10.92 -14.90 -4.49
N PHE A 572 -9.86 -15.35 -5.19
CA PHE A 572 -9.86 -15.55 -6.65
C PHE A 572 -10.90 -16.57 -7.09
N ALA A 573 -10.98 -17.71 -6.40
CA ALA A 573 -12.00 -18.72 -6.67
C ALA A 573 -13.43 -18.17 -6.50
N THR A 574 -13.65 -17.37 -5.45
CA THR A 574 -14.94 -16.73 -5.19
C THR A 574 -15.30 -15.73 -6.29
N ALA A 575 -14.36 -14.89 -6.70
CA ALA A 575 -14.55 -13.94 -7.80
C ALA A 575 -14.86 -14.69 -9.12
N ALA A 576 -14.14 -15.79 -9.38
CA ALA A 576 -14.34 -16.61 -10.57
C ALA A 576 -15.75 -17.23 -10.63
N VAL A 577 -16.20 -17.81 -9.54
CA VAL A 577 -17.54 -18.42 -9.45
C VAL A 577 -18.64 -17.35 -9.57
N ASN A 578 -18.53 -16.25 -8.85
CA ASN A 578 -19.55 -15.21 -8.83
C ASN A 578 -19.72 -14.51 -10.18
N ASN A 579 -18.63 -14.35 -10.95
CA ASN A 579 -18.61 -13.54 -12.17
C ASN A 579 -18.44 -14.38 -13.45
N ASN A 580 -18.51 -15.71 -13.36
CA ASN A 580 -18.32 -16.62 -14.50
C ASN A 580 -17.00 -16.34 -15.25
N TYR A 581 -15.87 -16.35 -14.51
CA TYR A 581 -14.54 -16.23 -15.09
C TYR A 581 -13.99 -17.60 -15.49
N THR A 582 -13.14 -17.64 -16.51
CA THR A 582 -12.53 -18.86 -17.03
C THR A 582 -11.05 -18.93 -16.73
N LYS A 583 -10.52 -20.15 -16.60
CA LYS A 583 -9.09 -20.40 -16.45
C LYS A 583 -8.34 -20.01 -17.72
N PRO A 584 -7.38 -19.06 -17.69
CA PRO A 584 -6.57 -18.73 -18.84
C PRO A 584 -5.51 -19.79 -19.11
N GLU A 585 -5.19 -20.02 -20.38
CA GLU A 585 -4.00 -20.76 -20.82
C GLU A 585 -2.78 -19.82 -20.80
N ILE A 586 -1.73 -20.21 -20.11
CA ILE A 586 -0.48 -19.43 -20.01
C ILE A 586 0.52 -19.95 -21.03
N ALA A 587 1.06 -19.06 -21.84
CA ALA A 587 1.99 -19.35 -22.91
C ALA A 587 3.22 -18.42 -22.89
N ILE A 588 4.21 -18.73 -23.72
CA ILE A 588 5.43 -17.93 -23.94
C ILE A 588 5.68 -17.65 -25.43
N ASP A 589 4.67 -17.93 -26.27
CA ASP A 589 4.76 -17.84 -27.72
C ASP A 589 4.47 -16.43 -28.29
N GLY A 590 4.23 -15.46 -27.44
CA GLY A 590 3.96 -14.08 -27.81
C GLY A 590 2.50 -13.81 -28.21
N ILE A 591 1.57 -14.79 -28.08
CA ILE A 591 0.17 -14.66 -28.49
C ILE A 591 -0.71 -14.23 -27.32
N ILE A 592 -1.59 -13.27 -27.55
CA ILE A 592 -2.73 -12.94 -26.70
C ILE A 592 -3.99 -13.19 -27.52
N ASP A 593 -4.74 -14.24 -27.20
CA ASP A 593 -6.01 -14.60 -27.84
C ASP A 593 -7.13 -14.67 -26.80
N ILE A 594 -8.04 -13.72 -26.83
CA ILE A 594 -9.16 -13.60 -25.89
C ILE A 594 -10.45 -13.66 -26.69
N LYS A 595 -11.36 -14.56 -26.32
CA LYS A 595 -12.69 -14.67 -26.90
C LYS A 595 -13.75 -14.18 -25.92
N ASN A 596 -14.63 -13.32 -26.41
CA ASN A 596 -15.70 -12.70 -25.63
C ASN A 596 -15.20 -12.09 -24.29
N GLY A 597 -14.05 -11.39 -24.35
CA GLY A 597 -13.49 -10.70 -23.20
C GLY A 597 -14.41 -9.60 -22.68
N ARG A 598 -14.49 -9.46 -21.36
CA ARG A 598 -15.32 -8.48 -20.63
C ARG A 598 -14.45 -7.63 -19.72
N HIS A 599 -14.85 -6.39 -19.45
CA HIS A 599 -14.09 -5.53 -18.54
C HIS A 599 -14.50 -5.82 -17.09
N PRO A 600 -13.60 -6.33 -16.22
CA PRO A 600 -13.97 -6.87 -14.92
C PRO A 600 -14.68 -5.85 -14.01
N VAL A 601 -14.28 -4.58 -14.10
CA VAL A 601 -14.84 -3.51 -13.27
C VAL A 601 -16.12 -2.93 -13.86
N VAL A 602 -16.09 -2.59 -15.17
CA VAL A 602 -17.23 -1.93 -15.83
C VAL A 602 -18.46 -2.82 -15.86
N GLU A 603 -18.27 -4.13 -16.08
CA GLU A 603 -19.34 -5.12 -16.07
C GLU A 603 -20.11 -5.12 -14.72
N LEU A 604 -19.40 -5.04 -13.59
CA LEU A 604 -20.01 -5.04 -12.27
C LEU A 604 -20.58 -3.69 -11.85
N MET A 605 -20.08 -2.60 -12.41
CA MET A 605 -20.56 -1.24 -12.12
C MET A 605 -21.83 -0.89 -12.91
N GLN A 606 -21.98 -1.42 -14.14
CA GLN A 606 -23.15 -1.19 -15.01
C GLN A 606 -24.22 -2.25 -14.75
N LYS A 607 -25.08 -2.03 -13.76
CA LYS A 607 -26.16 -2.98 -13.42
C LYS A 607 -27.34 -2.98 -14.41
N ASP A 608 -27.54 -1.88 -15.12
CA ASP A 608 -28.74 -1.65 -15.96
C ASP A 608 -28.51 -1.98 -17.46
N GLU A 609 -27.26 -2.14 -17.88
CA GLU A 609 -26.91 -2.49 -19.26
C GLU A 609 -26.04 -3.75 -19.31
N VAL A 610 -26.33 -4.64 -20.24
CA VAL A 610 -25.49 -5.83 -20.49
C VAL A 610 -24.19 -5.38 -21.13
N PHE A 611 -23.06 -5.79 -20.55
CA PHE A 611 -21.74 -5.52 -21.12
C PHE A 611 -21.57 -6.24 -22.47
N VAL A 612 -21.06 -5.55 -23.48
CA VAL A 612 -20.82 -6.14 -24.80
C VAL A 612 -19.40 -6.74 -24.84
N PRO A 613 -19.27 -8.08 -24.92
CA PRO A 613 -17.97 -8.73 -24.92
C PRO A 613 -17.24 -8.53 -26.25
N ASN A 614 -15.90 -8.52 -26.21
CA ASN A 614 -15.07 -8.31 -27.39
C ASN A 614 -13.96 -9.36 -27.51
N ASP A 615 -13.62 -9.73 -28.72
CA ASP A 615 -12.50 -10.58 -29.03
C ASP A 615 -11.23 -9.76 -29.20
N THR A 616 -10.09 -10.36 -28.85
CA THR A 616 -8.77 -9.77 -29.04
C THR A 616 -7.81 -10.85 -29.53
N TYR A 617 -7.08 -10.54 -30.59
CA TYR A 617 -5.99 -11.38 -31.04
C TYR A 617 -4.79 -10.47 -31.32
N LEU A 618 -3.67 -10.72 -30.64
CA LEU A 618 -2.39 -10.05 -30.87
C LEU A 618 -1.28 -11.11 -30.94
N ASP A 619 -0.35 -10.94 -31.85
CA ASP A 619 0.83 -11.78 -31.99
C ASP A 619 2.10 -10.93 -32.21
N LEU A 620 3.24 -11.54 -32.45
CA LEU A 620 4.50 -10.84 -32.72
C LEU A 620 4.80 -10.70 -34.24
N THR A 621 3.86 -11.10 -35.10
CA THR A 621 4.09 -11.20 -36.56
C THR A 621 3.02 -10.49 -37.35
N SER A 622 1.84 -11.07 -37.44
CA SER A 622 0.76 -10.68 -38.37
C SER A 622 -0.20 -9.63 -37.79
N ASN A 623 -0.34 -9.58 -36.48
CA ASN A 623 -1.19 -8.61 -35.75
C ASN A 623 -0.50 -8.12 -34.48
N ARG A 624 0.61 -7.47 -34.64
CA ARG A 624 1.44 -6.94 -33.58
C ARG A 624 0.88 -5.62 -33.05
N MET A 625 0.34 -4.79 -33.94
CA MET A 625 -0.29 -3.52 -33.63
C MET A 625 -1.72 -3.48 -34.15
N ALA A 626 -2.69 -3.31 -33.28
CA ALA A 626 -4.07 -3.06 -33.62
C ALA A 626 -4.37 -1.56 -33.57
N VAL A 627 -4.58 -0.94 -34.73
CA VAL A 627 -5.02 0.46 -34.83
C VAL A 627 -6.54 0.50 -34.75
N ILE A 628 -7.09 1.14 -33.73
CA ILE A 628 -8.52 1.12 -33.41
C ILE A 628 -9.10 2.51 -33.66
N THR A 629 -9.93 2.62 -34.71
CA THR A 629 -10.61 3.87 -35.06
C THR A 629 -12.06 3.89 -34.54
N GLY A 630 -12.59 5.09 -34.37
CA GLY A 630 -13.96 5.31 -33.94
C GLY A 630 -14.13 6.53 -33.07
N PRO A 631 -15.37 6.99 -32.85
CA PRO A 631 -15.64 8.20 -32.09
C PRO A 631 -15.31 8.07 -30.59
N ASN A 632 -15.16 9.18 -29.91
CA ASN A 632 -15.08 9.19 -28.46
C ASN A 632 -16.40 8.69 -27.85
N MET A 633 -16.35 8.11 -26.66
CA MET A 633 -17.47 7.42 -25.99
C MET A 633 -17.94 6.10 -26.65
N SER A 634 -17.30 5.62 -27.70
CA SER A 634 -17.65 4.36 -28.36
C SER A 634 -17.15 3.11 -27.63
N GLY A 635 -16.28 3.26 -26.62
CA GLY A 635 -15.76 2.17 -25.82
C GLY A 635 -14.33 1.71 -26.16
N LYS A 636 -13.58 2.44 -27.01
CA LYS A 636 -12.18 2.12 -27.38
C LYS A 636 -11.26 1.97 -26.15
N SER A 637 -11.21 3.00 -25.30
CA SER A 637 -10.37 3.02 -24.09
C SER A 637 -10.76 1.92 -23.10
N THR A 638 -12.07 1.63 -22.96
CA THR A 638 -12.57 0.53 -22.12
C THR A 638 -12.11 -0.82 -22.64
N TYR A 639 -12.16 -1.04 -23.96
CA TYR A 639 -11.68 -2.27 -24.61
C TYR A 639 -10.18 -2.46 -24.40
N MET A 640 -9.37 -1.42 -24.58
CA MET A 640 -7.92 -1.54 -24.40
C MET A 640 -7.54 -1.81 -22.93
N ARG A 641 -8.20 -1.13 -21.99
CA ARG A 641 -8.02 -1.40 -20.54
C ARG A 641 -8.44 -2.82 -20.19
N GLN A 642 -9.54 -3.33 -20.77
CA GLN A 642 -10.00 -4.72 -20.60
C GLN A 642 -8.89 -5.71 -20.95
N VAL A 643 -8.22 -5.55 -22.09
CA VAL A 643 -7.13 -6.45 -22.52
C VAL A 643 -5.96 -6.42 -21.54
N ALA A 644 -5.56 -5.23 -21.08
CA ALA A 644 -4.50 -5.11 -20.07
C ALA A 644 -4.88 -5.75 -18.74
N LEU A 645 -6.12 -5.53 -18.26
CA LEU A 645 -6.59 -6.11 -17.00
C LEU A 645 -6.71 -7.64 -17.09
N ILE A 646 -7.20 -8.20 -18.20
CA ILE A 646 -7.25 -9.65 -18.43
C ILE A 646 -5.83 -10.24 -18.41
N THR A 647 -4.88 -9.59 -19.07
CA THR A 647 -3.47 -10.02 -19.08
C THR A 647 -2.88 -9.99 -17.67
N LEU A 648 -3.13 -8.93 -16.92
CA LEU A 648 -2.69 -8.79 -15.52
C LEU A 648 -3.32 -9.85 -14.62
N MET A 649 -4.65 -10.06 -14.72
CA MET A 649 -5.37 -11.08 -13.96
C MET A 649 -4.80 -12.48 -14.21
N ALA A 650 -4.50 -12.81 -15.46
CA ALA A 650 -3.85 -14.08 -15.80
C ALA A 650 -2.48 -14.23 -15.09
N GLN A 651 -1.65 -13.17 -15.08
CA GLN A 651 -0.30 -13.21 -14.51
C GLN A 651 -0.25 -13.15 -12.98
N ILE A 652 -1.31 -12.71 -12.32
CA ILE A 652 -1.41 -12.88 -10.86
C ILE A 652 -1.90 -14.28 -10.46
N GLY A 653 -2.32 -15.11 -11.43
CA GLY A 653 -2.86 -16.45 -11.21
C GLY A 653 -4.36 -16.46 -10.91
N CYS A 654 -5.12 -15.47 -11.41
CA CYS A 654 -6.57 -15.36 -11.27
C CYS A 654 -7.25 -15.80 -12.58
N PHE A 655 -8.46 -16.36 -12.50
CA PHE A 655 -9.32 -16.58 -13.66
C PHE A 655 -9.76 -15.24 -14.26
N VAL A 656 -10.08 -15.24 -15.55
CA VAL A 656 -10.29 -14.04 -16.35
C VAL A 656 -11.72 -13.92 -16.89
N PRO A 657 -12.27 -12.71 -17.04
CA PRO A 657 -13.59 -12.46 -17.59
C PRO A 657 -13.62 -12.65 -19.12
N ALA A 658 -13.62 -13.89 -19.58
CA ALA A 658 -13.68 -14.27 -20.98
C ALA A 658 -14.29 -15.67 -21.12
N ASP A 659 -14.70 -16.05 -22.36
CA ASP A 659 -15.12 -17.43 -22.64
C ASP A 659 -13.88 -18.32 -22.85
N TYR A 660 -12.84 -17.76 -23.44
CA TYR A 660 -11.52 -18.38 -23.62
C TYR A 660 -10.45 -17.29 -23.57
N ALA A 661 -9.31 -17.61 -22.98
CA ALA A 661 -8.15 -16.74 -23.03
C ALA A 661 -6.85 -17.55 -23.06
N LYS A 662 -6.01 -17.27 -24.05
CA LYS A 662 -4.60 -17.69 -24.11
C LYS A 662 -3.74 -16.46 -23.98
N ILE A 663 -2.94 -16.41 -22.93
CA ILE A 663 -2.14 -15.24 -22.58
C ILE A 663 -0.67 -15.62 -22.55
N SER A 664 0.08 -15.09 -23.49
CA SER A 664 1.55 -15.14 -23.41
C SER A 664 2.02 -14.14 -22.35
N VAL A 665 2.92 -14.62 -21.50
CA VAL A 665 3.50 -13.80 -20.41
C VAL A 665 4.11 -12.53 -20.98
N VAL A 666 3.80 -11.40 -20.37
CA VAL A 666 4.37 -10.09 -20.68
C VAL A 666 5.28 -9.65 -19.54
N ASP A 667 6.37 -8.96 -19.89
CA ASP A 667 7.34 -8.43 -18.92
C ASP A 667 6.95 -7.08 -18.34
N GLN A 668 6.17 -6.29 -19.11
CA GLN A 668 5.72 -4.97 -18.70
C GLN A 668 4.44 -4.55 -19.43
N ILE A 669 3.58 -3.83 -18.72
CA ILE A 669 2.41 -3.16 -19.30
C ILE A 669 2.63 -1.66 -19.28
N PHE A 670 2.60 -1.04 -20.46
CA PHE A 670 2.63 0.40 -20.63
C PHE A 670 1.26 0.93 -21.01
N THR A 671 0.89 2.06 -20.44
CA THR A 671 -0.36 2.74 -20.81
C THR A 671 -0.13 4.23 -21.00
N ARG A 672 -0.57 4.75 -22.13
CA ARG A 672 -0.82 6.16 -22.36
C ARG A 672 -2.30 6.32 -22.62
N ILE A 673 -3.06 6.73 -21.62
CA ILE A 673 -4.52 6.92 -21.68
C ILE A 673 -4.79 8.35 -21.25
N GLY A 674 -5.64 9.08 -21.99
CA GLY A 674 -5.86 10.51 -21.89
C GLY A 674 -5.71 11.10 -20.49
N ALA A 675 -4.86 12.11 -20.34
CA ALA A 675 -4.53 12.73 -19.05
C ALA A 675 -5.74 13.48 -18.49
N SER A 676 -6.01 13.30 -17.19
CA SER A 676 -6.65 14.35 -16.40
C SER A 676 -5.65 15.48 -16.23
N ASP A 677 -6.05 16.71 -16.46
CA ASP A 677 -5.25 17.91 -16.27
C ASP A 677 -4.60 17.90 -14.87
N ASP A 678 -3.30 17.68 -14.81
CA ASP A 678 -2.52 17.83 -13.59
C ASP A 678 -1.99 19.29 -13.52
N LEU A 679 -2.91 20.20 -13.22
CA LEU A 679 -2.63 21.63 -13.10
C LEU A 679 -1.56 21.96 -12.03
N THR A 680 -1.27 21.00 -11.13
CA THR A 680 -0.34 21.22 -10.02
C THR A 680 1.14 21.15 -10.42
N ALA A 681 1.47 20.48 -11.53
CA ALA A 681 2.86 20.30 -11.97
C ALA A 681 3.36 21.41 -12.92
N GLY A 682 2.49 22.35 -13.32
CA GLY A 682 2.87 23.46 -14.23
C GLY A 682 3.34 23.04 -15.63
N GLN A 683 3.21 21.75 -15.98
CA GLN A 683 3.57 21.21 -17.29
C GLN A 683 2.35 21.20 -18.23
N SER A 684 2.58 21.50 -19.50
CA SER A 684 1.57 21.34 -20.53
C SER A 684 1.14 19.87 -20.64
N THR A 685 -0.17 19.61 -20.79
CA THR A 685 -0.73 18.27 -21.02
C THR A 685 -0.03 17.54 -22.16
N PHE A 686 0.38 18.29 -23.21
CA PHE A 686 1.15 17.74 -24.33
C PHE A 686 2.57 17.30 -23.92
N MET A 687 3.25 18.06 -23.03
CA MET A 687 4.57 17.67 -22.53
C MET A 687 4.52 16.40 -21.68
N VAL A 688 3.49 16.26 -20.83
CA VAL A 688 3.26 15.04 -20.04
C VAL A 688 3.02 13.85 -20.98
N GLU A 689 2.18 14.04 -22.01
CA GLU A 689 1.92 13.03 -23.02
C GLU A 689 3.21 12.57 -23.73
N MET A 690 4.03 13.51 -24.18
CA MET A 690 5.27 13.19 -24.87
C MET A 690 6.29 12.52 -23.96
N SER A 691 6.32 12.87 -22.68
CA SER A 691 7.17 12.21 -21.68
C SER A 691 6.75 10.75 -21.44
N GLU A 692 5.46 10.48 -21.37
CA GLU A 692 4.92 9.11 -21.24
C GLU A 692 5.23 8.27 -22.50
N VAL A 693 5.06 8.83 -23.71
CA VAL A 693 5.41 8.17 -24.97
C VAL A 693 6.92 7.91 -25.06
N ALA A 694 7.75 8.87 -24.63
CA ALA A 694 9.20 8.73 -24.61
C ALA A 694 9.64 7.61 -23.66
N ASP A 695 9.01 7.48 -22.49
CA ASP A 695 9.25 6.39 -21.54
C ASP A 695 8.92 5.03 -22.15
N ILE A 696 7.76 4.92 -22.83
CA ILE A 696 7.35 3.71 -23.55
C ILE A 696 8.40 3.32 -24.60
N VAL A 697 8.77 4.25 -25.47
CA VAL A 697 9.69 4.01 -26.57
C VAL A 697 11.09 3.64 -26.08
N LYS A 698 11.49 4.11 -24.89
CA LYS A 698 12.80 3.83 -24.29
C LYS A 698 12.87 2.46 -23.60
N HIS A 699 11.79 2.00 -22.96
CA HIS A 699 11.82 0.84 -22.08
C HIS A 699 11.02 -0.37 -22.57
N ALA A 700 10.09 -0.21 -23.54
CA ALA A 700 9.32 -1.35 -24.03
C ALA A 700 10.20 -2.36 -24.78
N THR A 701 9.95 -3.63 -24.52
CA THR A 701 10.58 -4.78 -25.17
C THR A 701 9.58 -5.49 -26.09
N LYS A 702 10.02 -6.45 -26.87
CA LYS A 702 9.12 -7.28 -27.70
C LYS A 702 8.07 -8.07 -26.90
N ASN A 703 8.33 -8.31 -25.60
CA ASN A 703 7.40 -9.04 -24.73
C ASN A 703 6.42 -8.11 -24.01
N SER A 704 6.56 -6.80 -24.16
CA SER A 704 5.69 -5.83 -23.50
C SER A 704 4.31 -5.75 -24.16
N LEU A 705 3.31 -5.28 -23.39
CA LEU A 705 2.00 -4.88 -23.87
C LEU A 705 1.87 -3.36 -23.77
N VAL A 706 1.64 -2.69 -24.89
CA VAL A 706 1.55 -1.24 -24.98
C VAL A 706 0.12 -0.80 -25.33
N ILE A 707 -0.40 0.16 -24.58
CA ILE A 707 -1.71 0.77 -24.81
C ILE A 707 -1.52 2.26 -25.06
N LEU A 708 -1.87 2.72 -26.25
CA LEU A 708 -1.81 4.10 -26.68
C LEU A 708 -3.22 4.62 -26.98
N ASP A 709 -3.67 5.63 -26.26
CA ASP A 709 -4.98 6.22 -26.44
C ASP A 709 -4.85 7.70 -26.84
N GLU A 710 -5.22 8.01 -28.08
CA GLU A 710 -5.28 9.36 -28.64
C GLU A 710 -3.94 10.13 -28.57
N VAL A 711 -2.84 9.51 -28.97
CA VAL A 711 -1.51 10.16 -29.00
C VAL A 711 -1.51 11.29 -30.06
N GLY A 712 -0.96 12.45 -29.70
CA GLY A 712 -0.85 13.63 -30.57
C GLY A 712 -2.03 14.61 -30.47
N ARG A 713 -2.98 14.38 -29.56
CA ARG A 713 -4.18 15.25 -29.41
C ARG A 713 -3.88 16.65 -28.84
N GLY A 714 -2.81 16.76 -28.06
CA GLY A 714 -2.47 18.00 -27.32
C GLY A 714 -1.82 19.13 -28.16
N THR A 715 -1.67 18.96 -29.48
CA THR A 715 -1.01 19.90 -30.37
C THR A 715 -1.81 20.16 -31.66
N SER A 716 -1.20 20.83 -32.67
CA SER A 716 -1.84 21.04 -33.97
C SER A 716 -2.12 19.71 -34.66
N THR A 717 -3.17 19.65 -35.49
CA THR A 717 -3.61 18.40 -36.15
C THR A 717 -2.48 17.75 -36.95
N PHE A 718 -1.72 18.55 -37.76
CA PHE A 718 -0.64 18.00 -38.56
C PHE A 718 0.56 17.52 -37.76
N ASP A 719 0.96 18.26 -36.71
CA ASP A 719 2.01 17.80 -35.79
C ASP A 719 1.56 16.51 -35.05
N GLY A 720 0.32 16.49 -34.56
CA GLY A 720 -0.25 15.35 -33.87
C GLY A 720 -0.27 14.08 -34.74
N ILE A 721 -0.75 14.15 -35.98
CA ILE A 721 -0.74 13.05 -36.94
C ILE A 721 0.69 12.59 -37.23
N SER A 722 1.60 13.54 -37.45
CA SER A 722 3.01 13.23 -37.77
C SER A 722 3.69 12.47 -36.65
N ILE A 723 3.49 12.91 -35.40
CA ILE A 723 4.04 12.25 -34.21
C ILE A 723 3.40 10.88 -34.03
N ALA A 724 2.07 10.79 -34.08
CA ALA A 724 1.35 9.53 -33.92
C ALA A 724 1.78 8.47 -34.94
N ARG A 725 1.96 8.90 -36.21
CA ARG A 725 2.47 8.05 -37.29
C ARG A 725 3.90 7.61 -37.05
N ALA A 726 4.81 8.54 -36.74
CA ALA A 726 6.22 8.24 -36.47
C ALA A 726 6.40 7.28 -35.28
N VAL A 727 5.63 7.45 -34.20
CA VAL A 727 5.62 6.54 -33.04
C VAL A 727 5.13 5.14 -33.46
N SER A 728 4.05 5.06 -34.26
CA SER A 728 3.52 3.77 -34.75
C SER A 728 4.53 3.05 -35.65
N GLU A 729 5.15 3.77 -36.59
CA GLU A 729 6.21 3.23 -37.45
C GLU A 729 7.40 2.75 -36.61
N TYR A 730 7.87 3.55 -35.66
CA TYR A 730 8.99 3.19 -34.80
C TYR A 730 8.71 1.91 -33.97
N ILE A 731 7.56 1.82 -33.31
CA ILE A 731 7.17 0.64 -32.54
C ILE A 731 7.09 -0.60 -33.43
N SER A 732 6.54 -0.46 -34.65
CA SER A 732 6.33 -1.59 -35.57
C SER A 732 7.59 -2.07 -36.29
N THR A 733 8.53 -1.16 -36.59
CA THR A 733 9.73 -1.47 -37.39
C THR A 733 10.98 -1.77 -36.54
N ASN A 734 11.01 -1.28 -35.31
CA ASN A 734 12.17 -1.50 -34.42
C ASN A 734 12.25 -2.97 -33.97
N ARG A 735 13.32 -3.66 -34.36
CA ARG A 735 13.55 -5.10 -34.06
C ARG A 735 13.67 -5.41 -32.57
N SER A 736 14.16 -4.49 -31.76
CA SER A 736 14.31 -4.69 -30.30
C SER A 736 12.99 -4.47 -29.53
N MET A 737 12.09 -3.69 -30.10
CA MET A 737 10.84 -3.30 -29.49
C MET A 737 9.66 -4.17 -29.99
N GLY A 738 9.22 -4.09 -31.23
CA GLY A 738 8.23 -4.93 -31.92
C GLY A 738 7.12 -5.55 -31.05
N CYS A 739 6.65 -4.82 -30.06
CA CYS A 739 5.76 -5.30 -28.99
C CYS A 739 4.28 -5.35 -29.41
N LYS A 740 3.49 -6.08 -28.65
CA LYS A 740 2.03 -6.10 -28.78
C LYS A 740 1.47 -4.73 -28.41
N THR A 741 0.77 -4.09 -29.35
CA THR A 741 0.30 -2.71 -29.19
C THR A 741 -1.17 -2.57 -29.54
N LEU A 742 -1.95 -1.94 -28.67
CA LEU A 742 -3.30 -1.44 -28.94
C LEU A 742 -3.23 0.08 -29.06
N PHE A 743 -3.56 0.61 -30.23
CA PHE A 743 -3.47 2.03 -30.51
C PHE A 743 -4.83 2.61 -30.91
N ALA A 744 -5.52 3.26 -29.99
CA ALA A 744 -6.76 3.98 -30.31
C ALA A 744 -6.46 5.38 -30.82
N THR A 745 -7.08 5.74 -31.94
CA THR A 745 -6.88 7.02 -32.58
C THR A 745 -8.17 7.54 -33.21
N HIS A 746 -8.24 8.84 -33.40
CA HIS A 746 -9.24 9.52 -34.23
C HIS A 746 -8.65 10.03 -35.57
N TYR A 747 -7.35 9.80 -35.79
CA TYR A 747 -6.69 10.12 -37.05
C TYR A 747 -6.91 9.02 -38.07
N HIS A 748 -7.76 9.29 -39.07
CA HIS A 748 -8.10 8.33 -40.13
C HIS A 748 -6.93 8.04 -41.07
N GLU A 749 -5.99 8.97 -41.14
CA GLU A 749 -4.75 8.86 -41.94
C GLU A 749 -3.90 7.66 -41.50
N LEU A 750 -3.97 7.25 -40.24
CA LEU A 750 -3.22 6.10 -39.72
C LEU A 750 -3.77 4.75 -40.21
N ILE A 751 -4.95 4.72 -40.81
CA ILE A 751 -5.51 3.50 -41.46
C ILE A 751 -4.60 3.00 -42.59
N SER A 752 -3.87 3.91 -43.28
CA SER A 752 -2.92 3.56 -44.34
C SER A 752 -1.80 2.64 -43.88
N LEU A 753 -1.42 2.70 -42.57
CA LEU A 753 -0.32 1.92 -42.01
C LEU A 753 -0.48 0.41 -42.17
N GLU A 754 -1.70 -0.12 -42.22
CA GLU A 754 -1.94 -1.56 -42.51
C GLU A 754 -1.41 -2.02 -43.87
N LYS A 755 -1.39 -1.11 -44.85
CA LYS A 755 -0.87 -1.41 -46.20
C LYS A 755 0.62 -1.19 -46.32
N GLU A 756 1.18 -0.38 -45.47
CA GLU A 756 2.57 0.09 -45.49
C GLU A 756 3.48 -0.73 -44.57
N LEU A 757 2.93 -1.25 -43.45
CA LEU A 757 3.71 -1.91 -42.41
C LEU A 757 3.20 -3.33 -42.12
N ASP A 758 4.10 -4.28 -42.12
CA ASP A 758 3.81 -5.66 -41.69
C ASP A 758 3.51 -5.73 -40.20
N GLY A 759 2.46 -6.50 -39.86
CA GLY A 759 2.05 -6.68 -38.46
C GLY A 759 1.13 -5.59 -37.91
N VAL A 760 0.73 -4.61 -38.72
CA VAL A 760 -0.29 -3.63 -38.37
C VAL A 760 -1.65 -4.07 -38.93
N ARG A 761 -2.71 -4.00 -38.11
CA ARG A 761 -4.09 -4.29 -38.48
C ARG A 761 -5.03 -3.22 -38.01
N ASN A 762 -6.01 -2.88 -38.85
CA ASN A 762 -7.04 -1.90 -38.54
C ASN A 762 -8.27 -2.55 -37.94
N PHE A 763 -8.80 -1.91 -36.93
CA PHE A 763 -10.07 -2.24 -36.30
C PHE A 763 -10.90 -0.97 -36.09
N SER A 764 -12.21 -1.16 -35.97
CA SER A 764 -13.11 -0.06 -35.68
C SER A 764 -14.24 -0.48 -34.75
N VAL A 765 -14.87 0.51 -34.12
CA VAL A 765 -16.05 0.26 -33.29
C VAL A 765 -17.29 0.17 -34.21
N ALA A 766 -18.02 -0.94 -34.15
CA ALA A 766 -19.22 -1.13 -34.94
C ALA A 766 -20.31 -0.11 -34.57
N VAL A 767 -20.91 0.47 -35.59
CA VAL A 767 -21.97 1.49 -35.50
C VAL A 767 -23.19 1.03 -36.23
N LYS A 768 -24.38 1.17 -35.65
CA LYS A 768 -25.65 0.93 -36.28
C LYS A 768 -26.42 2.21 -36.48
N ARG A 769 -26.73 2.57 -37.74
CA ARG A 769 -27.60 3.70 -38.05
C ARG A 769 -29.08 3.27 -37.85
N GLN A 770 -29.82 4.05 -37.09
CA GLN A 770 -31.26 3.87 -36.88
C GLN A 770 -31.98 5.16 -37.31
N GLY A 771 -32.34 5.28 -38.61
CA GLY A 771 -32.86 6.52 -39.17
C GLY A 771 -31.84 7.65 -39.04
N ASP A 772 -32.21 8.74 -38.38
CA ASP A 772 -31.36 9.95 -38.15
C ASP A 772 -30.55 9.87 -36.84
N SER A 773 -30.56 8.72 -36.17
CA SER A 773 -29.76 8.48 -34.94
C SER A 773 -28.73 7.37 -35.16
N ILE A 774 -27.62 7.46 -34.41
CA ILE A 774 -26.54 6.48 -34.43
C ILE A 774 -26.50 5.80 -33.05
N LYS A 775 -26.44 4.45 -33.06
CA LYS A 775 -26.17 3.64 -31.88
C LYS A 775 -24.79 3.00 -31.98
N PHE A 776 -23.90 3.29 -31.03
CA PHE A 776 -22.62 2.59 -30.90
C PHE A 776 -22.86 1.21 -30.31
N LEU A 777 -22.44 0.18 -31.05
CA LEU A 777 -22.63 -1.22 -30.60
C LEU A 777 -21.57 -1.66 -29.60
N ARG A 778 -20.53 -0.87 -29.35
CA ARG A 778 -19.39 -1.17 -28.45
C ARG A 778 -18.68 -2.48 -28.84
N LYS A 779 -18.84 -2.96 -30.06
CA LYS A 779 -18.17 -4.15 -30.60
C LYS A 779 -17.05 -3.73 -31.53
N ILE A 780 -15.85 -4.27 -31.28
CA ILE A 780 -14.66 -4.06 -32.10
C ILE A 780 -14.74 -5.04 -33.29
N VAL A 781 -14.57 -4.54 -34.50
CA VAL A 781 -14.62 -5.31 -35.73
C VAL A 781 -13.39 -5.02 -36.59
N PRO A 782 -12.91 -5.98 -37.40
CA PRO A 782 -11.84 -5.74 -38.36
C PRO A 782 -12.18 -4.65 -39.38
N GLY A 783 -11.17 -3.89 -39.79
CA GLY A 783 -11.26 -2.81 -40.78
C GLY A 783 -11.34 -1.41 -40.13
N GLY A 784 -10.79 -0.44 -40.85
CA GLY A 784 -10.86 0.98 -40.47
C GLY A 784 -12.15 1.63 -40.96
N VAL A 785 -12.65 2.65 -40.27
CA VAL A 785 -13.79 3.49 -40.73
C VAL A 785 -13.28 4.89 -40.95
N ASP A 786 -13.55 5.44 -42.13
CA ASP A 786 -13.17 6.80 -42.53
C ASP A 786 -14.21 7.87 -42.13
N GLU A 787 -15.37 7.45 -41.57
CA GLU A 787 -16.42 8.40 -41.16
C GLU A 787 -16.15 8.97 -39.76
N SER A 788 -16.18 10.31 -39.64
CA SER A 788 -16.16 10.97 -38.35
C SER A 788 -17.57 11.10 -37.77
N TYR A 789 -17.77 10.73 -36.53
CA TYR A 789 -19.07 10.79 -35.85
C TYR A 789 -19.18 11.88 -34.80
N GLY A 790 -18.24 12.87 -34.79
CA GLY A 790 -18.19 13.92 -33.80
C GLY A 790 -19.46 14.76 -33.68
N ILE A 791 -20.09 15.07 -34.83
CA ILE A 791 -21.36 15.83 -34.88
C ILE A 791 -22.54 15.03 -34.32
N GLU A 792 -22.59 13.73 -34.57
CA GLU A 792 -23.58 12.81 -34.01
C GLU A 792 -23.44 12.65 -32.51
N VAL A 793 -22.21 12.59 -31.97
CA VAL A 793 -21.96 12.59 -30.53
C VAL A 793 -22.40 13.92 -29.91
N ALA A 794 -22.14 15.05 -30.56
CA ALA A 794 -22.62 16.36 -30.11
C ALA A 794 -24.14 16.44 -30.05
N LYS A 795 -24.84 15.82 -31.02
CA LYS A 795 -26.30 15.67 -31.04
C LYS A 795 -26.81 14.83 -29.86
N LEU A 796 -26.15 13.70 -29.58
CA LEU A 796 -26.46 12.85 -28.43
C LEU A 796 -26.22 13.55 -27.09
N ALA A 797 -25.23 14.41 -27.01
CA ALA A 797 -24.93 15.25 -25.85
C ALA A 797 -25.94 16.39 -25.62
N GLY A 798 -26.91 16.57 -26.53
CA GLY A 798 -28.00 17.54 -26.40
C GLY A 798 -27.68 18.94 -26.97
N LEU A 799 -26.69 19.09 -27.85
CA LEU A 799 -26.47 20.36 -28.52
C LEU A 799 -27.66 20.75 -29.41
N PRO A 800 -28.04 22.07 -29.44
CA PRO A 800 -29.16 22.53 -30.25
C PRO A 800 -29.04 22.21 -31.75
N ASN A 801 -30.14 21.81 -32.37
CA ASN A 801 -30.16 21.39 -33.79
C ASN A 801 -29.61 22.45 -34.73
N LYS A 802 -29.74 23.75 -34.42
CA LYS A 802 -29.16 24.83 -35.22
C LYS A 802 -27.62 24.75 -35.32
N ILE A 803 -26.97 24.40 -34.21
CA ILE A 803 -25.52 24.22 -34.15
C ILE A 803 -25.13 22.97 -34.92
N ILE A 804 -25.86 21.86 -34.69
CA ILE A 804 -25.61 20.58 -35.37
C ILE A 804 -25.71 20.71 -36.90
N ASN A 805 -26.80 21.36 -37.42
CA ASN A 805 -26.98 21.55 -38.86
C ASN A 805 -25.89 22.43 -39.44
N ARG A 806 -25.48 23.50 -38.74
CA ARG A 806 -24.38 24.32 -39.21
C ARG A 806 -23.04 23.60 -39.21
N ALA A 807 -22.78 22.77 -38.22
CA ALA A 807 -21.57 21.93 -38.16
C ALA A 807 -21.51 20.93 -39.33
N LYS A 808 -22.65 20.35 -39.75
CA LYS A 808 -22.74 19.46 -40.95
C LYS A 808 -22.40 20.19 -42.22
N GLU A 809 -22.98 21.38 -42.44
CA GLU A 809 -22.67 22.24 -43.61
C GLU A 809 -21.17 22.60 -43.66
N LEU A 810 -20.59 22.91 -42.52
CA LEU A 810 -19.15 23.25 -42.47
C LEU A 810 -18.27 22.02 -42.72
N LEU A 811 -18.65 20.87 -42.23
CA LEU A 811 -17.92 19.61 -42.47
C LEU A 811 -17.91 19.28 -43.97
N GLU A 812 -19.06 19.34 -44.64
CA GLU A 812 -19.17 19.11 -46.08
C GLU A 812 -18.30 20.10 -46.89
N GLN A 813 -18.22 21.35 -46.47
CA GLN A 813 -17.35 22.35 -47.14
C GLN A 813 -15.86 22.02 -46.99
N LEU A 814 -15.43 21.65 -45.74
CA LEU A 814 -14.03 21.31 -45.46
C LEU A 814 -13.60 20.02 -46.15
N GLU A 815 -14.47 19.01 -46.21
CA GLU A 815 -14.21 17.77 -46.94
C GLU A 815 -14.11 17.98 -48.47
N ALA A 816 -14.95 18.83 -49.01
CA ALA A 816 -14.90 19.20 -50.42
C ALA A 816 -13.60 20.00 -50.79
N GLU A 817 -13.14 20.91 -49.91
CA GLU A 817 -11.89 21.62 -50.08
C GLU A 817 -10.68 20.68 -49.99
N ASN A 818 -10.64 19.80 -49.01
CA ASN A 818 -9.59 18.79 -48.87
C ASN A 818 -9.54 17.82 -50.05
N LYS A 819 -10.69 17.40 -50.58
CA LYS A 819 -10.73 16.55 -51.78
C LYS A 819 -10.23 17.28 -53.02
N LYS A 820 -10.54 18.56 -53.18
CA LYS A 820 -9.97 19.39 -54.26
C LYS A 820 -8.47 19.58 -54.10
N ALA A 821 -7.97 19.83 -52.89
CA ALA A 821 -6.56 19.97 -52.63
C ALA A 821 -5.77 18.66 -52.90
N ARG A 822 -6.35 17.51 -52.55
CA ARG A 822 -5.75 16.19 -52.87
C ARG A 822 -5.72 15.91 -54.36
N LEU A 823 -6.79 16.16 -55.07
CA LEU A 823 -6.86 15.97 -56.54
C LEU A 823 -5.88 16.94 -57.24
N ALA A 824 -5.72 18.16 -56.77
CA ALA A 824 -4.74 19.07 -57.28
C ALA A 824 -3.29 18.66 -57.01
N ALA A 825 -3.02 18.05 -55.85
CA ALA A 825 -1.71 17.49 -55.51
C ALA A 825 -1.38 16.24 -56.36
N GLU A 826 -2.33 15.34 -56.49
CA GLU A 826 -2.22 14.17 -57.38
C GLU A 826 -2.01 14.56 -58.85
N GLN A 827 -2.67 15.61 -59.34
CA GLN A 827 -2.45 16.16 -60.65
C GLN A 827 -1.06 16.85 -60.75
N MET A 828 -0.59 17.54 -59.72
CA MET A 828 0.77 18.10 -59.69
C MET A 828 1.85 17.02 -59.66
N GLU A 829 1.63 15.91 -58.96
CA GLU A 829 2.53 14.74 -59.01
C GLU A 829 2.52 14.04 -60.37
N SER A 830 1.36 13.97 -61.06
CA SER A 830 1.30 13.45 -62.42
C SER A 830 1.89 14.33 -63.47
N ASP A 831 1.91 15.66 -63.25
CA ASP A 831 2.49 16.65 -64.14
C ASP A 831 3.99 16.94 -63.80
N GLN A 832 4.50 16.48 -62.69
CA GLN A 832 5.93 16.50 -62.38
C GLN A 832 6.63 15.45 -63.25
N ILE A 833 7.05 15.86 -64.46
CA ILE A 833 7.95 15.03 -65.27
C ILE A 833 9.23 14.84 -64.50
N SER A 834 9.50 13.61 -64.00
CA SER A 834 10.74 13.26 -63.33
C SER A 834 11.93 13.61 -64.22
N PHE A 835 13.02 14.13 -63.64
CA PHE A 835 14.25 14.38 -64.38
C PHE A 835 14.70 13.15 -65.17
N ASP A 836 14.43 11.96 -64.69
CA ASP A 836 14.69 10.66 -65.36
C ASP A 836 13.85 10.52 -66.66
N LYS A 837 12.58 10.91 -66.62
CA LYS A 837 11.73 10.86 -67.84
C LYS A 837 12.15 11.92 -68.89
N ILE A 838 12.68 13.06 -68.45
CA ILE A 838 13.24 14.07 -69.38
C ILE A 838 14.54 13.52 -70.00
N SER A 839 15.44 12.90 -69.20
CA SER A 839 16.65 12.25 -69.66
C SER A 839 16.34 11.13 -70.68
N ASP A 840 15.40 10.22 -70.35
CA ASP A 840 14.98 9.13 -71.23
C ASP A 840 14.38 9.63 -72.55
N SER A 841 13.60 10.73 -72.47
CA SER A 841 13.00 11.35 -73.64
C SER A 841 14.08 11.99 -74.56
N ILE A 842 15.09 12.63 -74.01
CA ILE A 842 16.18 13.25 -74.77
C ILE A 842 17.04 12.15 -75.43
N VAL A 843 17.38 11.09 -74.68
CA VAL A 843 18.15 9.97 -75.19
C VAL A 843 17.41 9.25 -76.33
N THR A 844 16.10 9.05 -76.11
CA THR A 844 15.26 8.36 -77.15
C THR A 844 15.06 9.18 -78.41
N ASP A 845 14.88 10.53 -78.30
CA ASP A 845 14.74 11.45 -79.42
C ASP A 845 16.05 11.57 -80.24
N ARG A 846 17.16 11.59 -79.59
CA ARG A 846 18.48 11.62 -80.24
C ARG A 846 18.79 10.30 -80.95
N LEU A 847 18.52 9.14 -80.32
CA LEU A 847 18.66 7.86 -80.99
C LEU A 847 17.79 7.73 -82.23
N ARG A 848 16.55 8.19 -82.21
CA ARG A 848 15.63 8.19 -83.36
C ARG A 848 16.06 9.08 -84.49
N LYS A 849 16.76 10.21 -84.23
CA LYS A 849 17.17 11.16 -85.26
C LYS A 849 18.55 10.90 -85.89
N THR A 850 19.28 9.98 -85.28
CA THR A 850 20.67 9.70 -85.72
C THR A 850 20.66 8.43 -86.60
N ASN A 851 21.20 8.46 -87.79
CA ASN A 851 21.39 7.31 -88.67
C ASN A 851 22.70 6.66 -88.30
N ILE A 852 22.62 5.57 -87.53
CA ILE A 852 23.76 4.86 -86.98
C ILE A 852 24.57 4.12 -88.07
N ASP A 853 23.94 3.73 -89.17
CA ASP A 853 24.55 3.00 -90.24
C ASP A 853 25.50 3.83 -91.11
N GLU A 854 25.45 5.15 -90.96
CA GLU A 854 26.34 6.10 -91.68
C GLU A 854 27.52 6.63 -90.83
N MET A 855 27.60 6.22 -89.57
CA MET A 855 28.64 6.61 -88.66
C MET A 855 29.89 5.71 -88.70
N THR A 856 31.07 6.37 -88.53
CA THR A 856 32.32 5.66 -88.33
C THR A 856 32.42 5.13 -86.90
N ASP A 857 33.20 4.11 -86.58
CA ASP A 857 33.40 3.58 -85.22
C ASP A 857 33.82 4.61 -84.15
N SER A 858 34.55 5.62 -84.60
CA SER A 858 34.95 6.74 -83.70
C SER A 858 33.80 7.68 -83.37
N GLU A 859 32.97 7.96 -84.39
CA GLU A 859 31.81 8.81 -84.17
C GLU A 859 30.70 8.13 -83.34
N LEU A 860 30.54 6.83 -83.55
CA LEU A 860 29.61 6.01 -82.75
C LEU A 860 30.02 5.94 -81.29
N ARG A 861 31.34 5.80 -81.01
CA ARG A 861 31.83 5.83 -79.59
C ARG A 861 31.64 7.16 -78.94
N ASP A 862 31.86 8.27 -79.59
CA ASP A 862 31.66 9.61 -79.07
C ASP A 862 30.14 9.95 -78.90
N PHE A 863 29.30 9.47 -79.79
CA PHE A 863 27.85 9.58 -79.67
C PHE A 863 27.31 8.76 -78.46
N VAL A 864 27.81 7.52 -78.26
CA VAL A 864 27.43 6.73 -77.04
C VAL A 864 27.94 7.41 -75.76
N LYS A 865 29.14 8.00 -75.71
CA LYS A 865 29.61 8.76 -74.54
C LYS A 865 28.78 10.02 -74.30
N GLU A 866 28.28 10.65 -75.38
CA GLU A 866 27.41 11.79 -75.24
C GLU A 866 26.06 11.42 -74.64
N LEU A 867 25.45 10.25 -75.09
CA LEU A 867 24.21 9.72 -74.54
C LEU A 867 24.38 9.30 -73.04
N LEU A 868 25.51 8.67 -72.70
CA LEU A 868 25.83 8.29 -71.30
C LEU A 868 25.96 9.49 -70.31
N ARG A 869 25.98 10.72 -70.80
CA ARG A 869 25.93 11.96 -70.00
C ARG A 869 24.54 12.35 -69.57
N TYR A 870 23.53 11.78 -70.21
CA TYR A 870 22.11 12.02 -69.94
C TYR A 870 21.42 10.87 -69.18
N VAL A 871 22.12 9.72 -69.04
CA VAL A 871 21.75 8.63 -68.18
C VAL A 871 22.49 8.73 -66.84
#